data_26c445d467fdb1054c0fa3af6f7dc76c
#
_entry.id   26c445d467fdb1054c0fa3af6f7dc76c
#
_cell.length_a   1.000
_cell.length_b   1.000
_cell.length_c   1.000
_cell.angle_alpha   90.00
_cell.angle_beta   90.00
_cell.angle_gamma   90.00
#
_symmetry.space_group_name_H-M   'P 1'
#
loop_
_entity.id
_entity.type
_entity.pdbx_description
1 polymer ?
#
loop_
_entity_poly.entity_id
_entity_poly.type
_entity_poly.pdbx_seq_one_letter_code
_entity_poly.pdbx_strand_id
1 'polypeptide(L)'
;MMTETEYAKKIPFDHRKKFAQFFTPEQISDFMASWVLGDTKGKMDILEPAFGLGVFSRSLYKLNPRVRIVGYDIDKTICTYANKNFERPEYDVNINNENYLTASWTEKYDGIICNPPYLKFHDYDNTTLIPLVNNKLHTHLNGFTNIYTLFLLKSIFQLKEGARMAYIIPSEFLNSDYGVEVKRTLIQSGVLKHVIIVDFTQCAFDDALTTACILLCKNDKNVDSIHFSNINNITELYSSFAEYKTYASHQLNPEVKWKQYYEDTKSSGYNKLVPFSTFAKVSRGIATGANEYFTFKASKIDSYNIPEKSFLRCICHAADVKNQIFTEDDFESLVNHDKTVFLFNGCANEKDSHVKKYISFGEEIGVDKKYLTASRTPWYAIENRPPSPIWVSVFNRNGLRFVRNNARVYNLTTFHCVYNNGVIDTEILFAYLVTNVAKEIFLDNSRQYGNGLVKFEPNDLNKGNIVDLRELTTEEKAFVLRVSDILHHYGSLNSQAISILDDFFRTKYTKGAIDLVSYSDRIERLISEAPIVKKLKEKTERAKQLNFLDLFDQYEFEPITQNYLVCEDGIIDHYPAQHHSYLPIDFSKNLIICNVKKDNWEQYFDQSAKIYYTGKRFPSTVALNKLYYFMPYIKRKGIRDLYLIKIARLGTRKEGQPDNDPNDFRLVFEIEFVKKLFDDYKPVELEIWHTFTDTSLRSILSNAIGTSK
;
A
#
# COMPACT_ATOMS: atom_id res chain seq x y z
N MET A 1 25.08 17.40 39.88
CA MET A 1 23.84 16.72 39.40
C MET A 1 24.09 16.28 37.95
N MET A 2 23.86 15.03 37.62
CA MET A 2 23.99 14.53 36.25
C MET A 2 22.74 14.91 35.45
N THR A 3 22.88 15.66 34.37
CA THR A 3 21.80 16.01 33.47
C THR A 3 21.57 14.96 32.38
N GLU A 4 20.43 14.95 31.75
CA GLU A 4 20.06 14.05 30.64
C GLU A 4 21.04 14.18 29.48
N THR A 5 21.43 15.41 29.13
CA THR A 5 22.41 15.68 28.06
C THR A 5 23.81 15.15 28.40
N GLU A 6 24.25 15.30 29.65
CA GLU A 6 25.55 14.76 30.10
C GLU A 6 25.54 13.23 30.13
N TYR A 7 24.44 12.63 30.59
CA TYR A 7 24.25 11.18 30.58
C TYR A 7 24.25 10.62 29.15
N ALA A 8 23.53 11.27 28.23
CA ALA A 8 23.48 10.86 26.82
C ALA A 8 24.84 10.91 26.14
N LYS A 9 25.73 11.85 26.54
CA LYS A 9 27.11 11.90 26.04
C LYS A 9 28.01 10.84 26.68
N LYS A 10 27.73 10.44 27.91
CA LYS A 10 28.58 9.53 28.69
C LYS A 10 28.25 8.05 28.47
N ILE A 11 26.98 7.72 28.29
CA ILE A 11 26.49 6.35 28.18
C ILE A 11 26.28 5.98 26.70
N PRO A 12 26.82 4.84 26.22
CA PRO A 12 26.69 4.40 24.83
C PRO A 12 25.22 4.33 24.38
N PHE A 13 24.98 4.68 23.12
CA PHE A 13 23.64 4.66 22.50
C PHE A 13 22.98 3.28 22.59
N ASP A 14 23.73 2.20 22.36
CA ASP A 14 23.20 0.82 22.42
C ASP A 14 22.68 0.47 23.82
N HIS A 15 23.33 0.94 24.89
CA HIS A 15 22.83 0.78 26.26
C HIS A 15 21.51 1.54 26.44
N ARG A 16 21.48 2.82 26.04
CA ARG A 16 20.27 3.64 26.14
C ARG A 16 19.12 3.05 25.32
N LYS A 17 19.39 2.53 24.12
CA LYS A 17 18.42 1.87 23.25
C LYS A 17 17.88 0.59 23.89
N LYS A 18 18.72 -0.22 24.51
CA LYS A 18 18.31 -1.45 25.20
C LYS A 18 17.28 -1.19 26.30
N PHE A 19 17.41 -0.09 27.03
CA PHE A 19 16.51 0.30 28.11
C PHE A 19 15.46 1.33 27.69
N ALA A 20 15.37 1.63 26.38
CA ALA A 20 14.44 2.62 25.80
C ALA A 20 14.48 3.98 26.53
N GLN A 21 15.70 4.48 26.83
CA GLN A 21 15.93 5.72 27.56
C GLN A 21 15.78 6.93 26.64
N PHE A 22 14.58 7.49 26.57
CA PHE A 22 14.26 8.74 25.89
C PHE A 22 13.91 9.81 26.93
N PHE A 23 14.70 10.89 26.97
CA PHE A 23 14.56 11.89 28.01
C PHE A 23 13.56 12.96 27.65
N THR A 24 12.71 13.34 28.60
CA THR A 24 11.68 14.36 28.44
C THR A 24 12.27 15.77 28.52
N PRO A 25 11.97 16.67 27.57
CA PRO A 25 12.34 18.08 27.68
C PRO A 25 11.76 18.74 28.96
N GLU A 26 12.53 19.63 29.57
CA GLU A 26 12.14 20.26 30.84
C GLU A 26 10.79 21.00 30.74
N GLN A 27 10.52 21.70 29.65
CA GLN A 27 9.24 22.40 29.42
C GLN A 27 8.03 21.46 29.48
N ILE A 28 8.15 20.26 28.91
CA ILE A 28 7.09 19.22 28.98
C ILE A 28 6.97 18.69 30.41
N SER A 29 8.11 18.47 31.07
CA SER A 29 8.15 18.02 32.46
C SER A 29 7.48 19.02 33.39
N ASP A 30 7.78 20.31 33.24
CA ASP A 30 7.17 21.39 34.05
C ASP A 30 5.65 21.49 33.81
N PHE A 31 5.19 21.38 32.56
CA PHE A 31 3.78 21.33 32.21
C PHE A 31 3.06 20.12 32.86
N MET A 32 3.63 18.92 32.73
CA MET A 32 3.04 17.71 33.31
C MET A 32 3.04 17.76 34.85
N ALA A 33 4.11 18.27 35.47
CA ALA A 33 4.20 18.45 36.91
C ALA A 33 3.16 19.43 37.42
N SER A 34 2.92 20.53 36.71
CA SER A 34 1.88 21.52 37.07
C SER A 34 0.48 20.91 37.05
N TRP A 35 0.18 20.03 36.06
CA TRP A 35 -1.09 19.31 36.03
C TRP A 35 -1.25 18.37 37.23
N VAL A 36 -0.22 17.55 37.51
CA VAL A 36 -0.27 16.54 38.58
C VAL A 36 -0.48 17.18 39.95
N LEU A 37 0.22 18.27 40.23
CA LEU A 37 0.09 18.99 41.51
C LEU A 37 -1.22 19.79 41.61
N GLY A 38 -1.70 20.31 40.47
CA GLY A 38 -2.81 21.27 40.47
C GLY A 38 -2.53 22.44 41.46
N ASP A 39 -3.50 22.78 42.30
CA ASP A 39 -3.37 23.84 43.28
C ASP A 39 -2.81 23.37 44.64
N THR A 40 -2.47 22.06 44.74
CA THR A 40 -2.06 21.46 46.03
C THR A 40 -0.66 21.88 46.42
N LYS A 41 -0.53 22.51 47.60
CA LYS A 41 0.74 22.86 48.23
C LYS A 41 1.06 22.01 49.47
N GLY A 42 0.19 21.04 49.76
CA GLY A 42 0.37 20.11 50.87
C GLY A 42 1.31 18.97 50.56
N LYS A 43 1.44 18.04 51.49
CA LYS A 43 2.17 16.78 51.28
C LYS A 43 1.43 15.88 50.28
N MET A 44 2.16 15.31 49.30
CA MET A 44 1.63 14.39 48.31
C MET A 44 2.60 13.23 48.09
N ASP A 45 2.06 12.03 48.01
CA ASP A 45 2.79 10.83 47.61
C ASP A 45 2.70 10.70 46.09
N ILE A 46 3.81 10.89 45.39
CA ILE A 46 3.89 10.88 43.92
C ILE A 46 4.63 9.63 43.45
N LEU A 47 4.09 8.99 42.42
CA LEU A 47 4.73 7.87 41.74
C LEU A 47 5.34 8.33 40.40
N GLU A 48 6.61 7.95 40.17
CA GLU A 48 7.31 8.07 38.90
C GLU A 48 7.72 6.65 38.41
N PRO A 49 6.88 5.97 37.62
CA PRO A 49 7.05 4.54 37.26
C PRO A 49 8.29 4.22 36.42
N ALA A 50 8.85 5.19 35.71
CA ALA A 50 10.09 5.09 34.95
C ALA A 50 10.92 6.34 35.25
N PHE A 51 11.76 6.23 36.30
CA PHE A 51 12.34 7.39 36.97
C PHE A 51 13.43 8.09 36.12
N GLY A 52 14.23 7.31 35.37
CA GLY A 52 15.35 7.86 34.62
C GLY A 52 16.33 8.62 35.52
N LEU A 53 16.62 9.88 35.15
CA LEU A 53 17.45 10.79 35.96
C LEU A 53 16.59 11.72 36.84
N GLY A 54 15.27 11.58 36.83
CA GLY A 54 14.34 12.31 37.69
C GLY A 54 14.01 13.71 37.18
N VAL A 55 13.84 13.92 35.89
CA VAL A 55 13.43 15.21 35.31
C VAL A 55 12.07 15.64 35.84
N PHE A 56 11.12 14.74 35.96
CA PHE A 56 9.80 15.02 36.52
C PHE A 56 9.89 15.34 38.01
N SER A 57 10.68 14.58 38.75
CA SER A 57 10.94 14.84 40.17
C SER A 57 11.49 16.23 40.39
N ARG A 58 12.45 16.68 39.57
CA ARG A 58 12.96 18.07 39.65
C ARG A 58 11.88 19.11 39.39
N SER A 59 11.05 18.91 38.40
CA SER A 59 9.93 19.83 38.10
C SER A 59 8.88 19.85 39.20
N LEU A 60 8.58 18.70 39.81
CA LEU A 60 7.67 18.62 40.95
C LEU A 60 8.20 19.41 42.18
N TYR A 61 9.49 19.24 42.53
CA TYR A 61 10.11 19.95 43.65
C TYR A 61 10.20 21.47 43.45
N LYS A 62 10.37 21.93 42.20
CA LYS A 62 10.29 23.37 41.87
C LYS A 62 8.94 23.98 42.25
N LEU A 63 7.86 23.23 42.11
CA LEU A 63 6.49 23.70 42.29
C LEU A 63 5.94 23.41 43.71
N ASN A 64 6.31 22.28 44.31
CA ASN A 64 5.91 21.84 45.63
C ASN A 64 7.03 21.07 46.34
N PRO A 65 7.79 21.65 47.25
CA PRO A 65 8.89 20.96 47.96
C PRO A 65 8.44 19.92 48.99
N ARG A 66 7.13 19.75 49.19
CA ARG A 66 6.55 18.81 50.20
C ARG A 66 6.13 17.48 49.58
N VAL A 67 6.50 17.21 48.33
CA VAL A 67 6.21 15.93 47.68
C VAL A 67 7.14 14.82 48.20
N ARG A 68 6.60 13.63 48.40
CA ARG A 68 7.36 12.41 48.56
C ARG A 68 7.26 11.63 47.27
N ILE A 69 8.39 11.19 46.71
CA ILE A 69 8.43 10.53 45.41
C ILE A 69 8.86 9.10 45.59
N VAL A 70 8.12 8.19 44.97
CA VAL A 70 8.48 6.79 44.82
C VAL A 70 8.75 6.54 43.32
N GLY A 71 9.99 6.22 43.01
CA GLY A 71 10.44 5.98 41.66
C GLY A 71 10.80 4.51 41.40
N TYR A 72 10.66 4.08 40.15
CA TYR A 72 11.10 2.77 39.68
C TYR A 72 11.94 2.92 38.44
N ASP A 73 13.03 2.18 38.34
CA ASP A 73 13.78 1.99 37.09
C ASP A 73 14.50 0.65 37.09
N ILE A 74 14.53 -0.04 35.95
CA ILE A 74 15.15 -1.35 35.81
C ILE A 74 16.67 -1.27 35.56
N ASP A 75 17.15 -0.12 35.05
CA ASP A 75 18.58 0.07 34.77
C ASP A 75 19.33 0.55 36.00
N LYS A 76 20.15 -0.35 36.56
CA LYS A 76 21.00 -0.06 37.72
C LYS A 76 21.95 1.13 37.48
N THR A 77 22.39 1.32 36.23
CA THR A 77 23.32 2.40 35.88
C THR A 77 22.66 3.75 36.08
N ILE A 78 21.46 3.95 35.53
CA ILE A 78 20.73 5.22 35.65
C ILE A 78 20.30 5.46 37.09
N CYS A 79 19.85 4.42 37.82
CA CYS A 79 19.52 4.51 39.25
C CYS A 79 20.70 5.02 40.09
N THR A 80 21.93 4.61 39.78
CA THR A 80 23.13 5.09 40.49
C THR A 80 23.34 6.59 40.32
N TYR A 81 23.11 7.14 39.13
CA TYR A 81 23.19 8.58 38.88
C TYR A 81 21.99 9.32 39.47
N ALA A 82 20.81 8.75 39.37
CA ALA A 82 19.59 9.33 39.93
C ALA A 82 19.68 9.45 41.45
N ASN A 83 20.10 8.41 42.17
CA ASN A 83 20.30 8.48 43.62
C ASN A 83 21.25 9.60 44.02
N LYS A 84 22.38 9.80 43.31
CA LYS A 84 23.30 10.90 43.54
C LYS A 84 22.65 12.29 43.29
N ASN A 85 21.73 12.39 42.32
CA ASN A 85 21.04 13.62 42.02
C ASN A 85 20.12 14.05 43.16
N PHE A 86 19.55 13.09 43.90
CA PHE A 86 18.56 13.31 44.97
C PHE A 86 19.10 12.96 46.39
N GLU A 87 20.41 12.89 46.57
CA GLU A 87 21.05 12.54 47.84
C GLU A 87 20.90 13.62 48.93
N ARG A 88 20.47 14.83 48.56
CA ARG A 88 20.33 15.96 49.48
C ARG A 88 19.09 15.82 50.37
N PRO A 89 19.13 16.27 51.65
CA PRO A 89 18.08 16.07 52.61
C PRO A 89 16.75 16.80 52.28
N GLU A 90 16.78 17.79 51.39
CA GLU A 90 15.56 18.45 50.93
C GLU A 90 14.68 17.58 50.00
N TYR A 91 15.20 16.46 49.52
CA TYR A 91 14.48 15.55 48.65
C TYR A 91 14.00 14.32 49.43
N ASP A 92 12.70 14.05 49.41
CA ASP A 92 12.08 12.82 49.93
C ASP A 92 11.81 11.88 48.74
N VAL A 93 12.86 11.24 48.21
CA VAL A 93 12.83 10.40 47.02
C VAL A 93 13.34 9.00 47.35
N ASN A 94 12.50 8.01 47.04
CA ASN A 94 12.87 6.58 47.11
C ASN A 94 12.88 5.97 45.74
N ILE A 95 14.04 5.58 45.21
CA ILE A 95 14.22 4.98 43.88
C ILE A 95 14.45 3.50 44.03
N ASN A 96 13.52 2.69 43.48
CA ASN A 96 13.57 1.23 43.50
C ASN A 96 14.17 0.74 42.17
N ASN A 97 15.29 0.01 42.26
CA ASN A 97 15.88 -0.63 41.08
C ASN A 97 15.20 -1.97 40.80
N GLU A 98 13.99 -1.93 40.29
CA GLU A 98 13.17 -3.10 39.96
C GLU A 98 12.15 -2.80 38.84
N ASN A 99 11.58 -3.85 38.27
CA ASN A 99 10.56 -3.70 37.24
C ASN A 99 9.22 -3.26 37.87
N TYR A 100 8.79 -2.04 37.54
CA TYR A 100 7.52 -1.49 38.00
C TYR A 100 6.34 -2.43 37.77
N LEU A 101 6.25 -3.11 36.62
CA LEU A 101 5.10 -3.96 36.29
C LEU A 101 4.95 -5.17 37.22
N THR A 102 6.07 -5.71 37.73
CA THR A 102 6.09 -6.84 38.67
C THR A 102 6.13 -6.40 40.14
N ALA A 103 6.46 -5.14 40.41
CA ALA A 103 6.41 -4.55 41.73
C ALA A 103 4.97 -4.53 42.31
N SER A 104 4.84 -4.12 43.59
CA SER A 104 3.54 -4.07 44.26
C SER A 104 2.45 -3.36 43.45
N TRP A 105 1.23 -3.85 43.57
CA TRP A 105 0.02 -3.30 42.96
C TRP A 105 -0.93 -2.69 43.98
N THR A 106 -0.61 -2.77 45.26
CA THR A 106 -1.54 -2.39 46.33
C THR A 106 -1.44 -0.91 46.70
N GLU A 107 -0.26 -0.33 46.53
CA GLU A 107 -0.04 1.10 46.88
C GLU A 107 -0.83 2.02 45.96
N LYS A 108 -1.32 3.12 46.52
CA LYS A 108 -2.06 4.19 45.83
C LYS A 108 -1.36 5.50 46.05
N TYR A 109 -1.40 6.38 45.04
CA TYR A 109 -0.66 7.65 45.01
C TYR A 109 -1.57 8.84 44.79
N ASP A 110 -1.15 10.01 45.35
CA ASP A 110 -1.83 11.30 45.21
C ASP A 110 -1.54 11.97 43.86
N GLY A 111 -0.52 11.50 43.17
CA GLY A 111 -0.19 11.90 41.80
C GLY A 111 0.70 10.89 41.15
N ILE A 112 0.61 10.79 39.81
CA ILE A 112 1.46 9.90 38.99
C ILE A 112 1.94 10.68 37.77
N ILE A 113 3.25 10.58 37.48
CA ILE A 113 3.86 11.23 36.32
C ILE A 113 4.84 10.28 35.66
N CYS A 114 4.78 10.13 34.34
CA CYS A 114 5.61 9.13 33.67
C CYS A 114 5.87 9.42 32.20
N ASN A 115 7.10 9.13 31.80
CA ASN A 115 7.51 8.81 30.44
C ASN A 115 8.01 7.35 30.45
N PRO A 116 7.16 6.35 30.13
CA PRO A 116 7.51 4.94 30.22
C PRO A 116 8.44 4.50 29.09
N PRO A 117 9.09 3.33 29.17
CA PRO A 117 9.92 2.81 28.08
C PRO A 117 9.08 2.51 26.83
N TYR A 118 9.58 2.92 25.61
CA TYR A 118 8.90 2.73 24.32
C TYR A 118 9.32 1.42 23.62
N LEU A 119 9.24 0.29 24.36
CA LEU A 119 9.52 -1.04 23.82
C LEU A 119 8.30 -1.61 23.13
N LYS A 120 8.51 -2.22 21.96
CA LYS A 120 7.48 -2.93 21.22
C LYS A 120 7.26 -4.32 21.79
N PHE A 121 6.17 -4.96 21.43
CA PHE A 121 5.77 -6.27 21.94
C PHE A 121 6.82 -7.38 21.79
N HIS A 122 7.77 -7.27 20.86
CA HIS A 122 8.85 -8.23 20.65
C HIS A 122 10.16 -7.87 21.37
N ASP A 123 10.23 -6.70 22.02
CA ASP A 123 11.42 -6.18 22.69
C ASP A 123 11.37 -6.39 24.22
N TYR A 124 10.33 -7.02 24.74
CA TYR A 124 10.16 -7.33 26.17
C TYR A 124 9.46 -8.68 26.36
N ASP A 125 9.46 -9.21 27.58
CA ASP A 125 8.74 -10.46 27.92
C ASP A 125 7.21 -10.22 27.96
N ASN A 126 6.60 -10.19 26.79
CA ASN A 126 5.17 -10.00 26.63
C ASN A 126 4.36 -11.23 27.07
N THR A 127 4.97 -12.42 27.05
CA THR A 127 4.33 -13.68 27.41
C THR A 127 4.04 -13.80 28.92
N THR A 128 4.80 -13.10 29.74
CA THR A 128 4.60 -13.03 31.20
C THR A 128 3.85 -11.76 31.61
N LEU A 129 4.22 -10.60 31.06
CA LEU A 129 3.72 -9.32 31.55
C LEU A 129 2.29 -9.00 31.09
N ILE A 130 1.91 -9.37 29.86
CA ILE A 130 0.53 -9.15 29.38
C ILE A 130 -0.48 -9.99 30.17
N PRO A 131 -0.28 -11.31 30.40
CA PRO A 131 -1.17 -12.10 31.25
C PRO A 131 -1.24 -11.57 32.70
N LEU A 132 -0.12 -11.11 33.25
CA LEU A 132 -0.11 -10.49 34.59
C LEU A 132 -1.07 -9.30 34.67
N VAL A 133 -0.95 -8.35 33.72
CA VAL A 133 -1.79 -7.15 33.69
C VAL A 133 -3.25 -7.51 33.42
N ASN A 134 -3.50 -8.40 32.45
CA ASN A 134 -4.85 -8.89 32.14
C ASN A 134 -5.54 -9.50 33.36
N ASN A 135 -4.82 -10.31 34.16
CA ASN A 135 -5.36 -10.92 35.37
C ASN A 135 -5.64 -9.87 36.46
N LYS A 136 -4.74 -8.89 36.64
CA LYS A 136 -4.90 -7.85 37.67
C LYS A 136 -6.02 -6.86 37.38
N LEU A 137 -6.25 -6.56 36.11
CA LEU A 137 -7.18 -5.51 35.66
C LEU A 137 -8.44 -6.06 34.97
N HIS A 138 -8.54 -7.37 34.78
CA HIS A 138 -9.62 -8.03 34.04
C HIS A 138 -9.77 -7.49 32.59
N THR A 139 -8.63 -7.23 31.94
CA THR A 139 -8.57 -6.72 30.55
C THR A 139 -8.25 -7.84 29.56
N HIS A 140 -8.39 -7.56 28.27
CA HIS A 140 -8.14 -8.50 27.17
C HIS A 140 -7.06 -7.98 26.21
N LEU A 141 -5.93 -7.52 26.77
CA LEU A 141 -4.77 -7.09 25.98
C LEU A 141 -4.21 -8.28 25.20
N ASN A 142 -3.89 -8.05 23.94
CA ASN A 142 -3.32 -9.06 23.05
C ASN A 142 -1.79 -9.01 23.02
N GLY A 143 -1.16 -10.06 22.45
CA GLY A 143 0.29 -10.21 22.37
C GLY A 143 1.04 -9.14 21.57
N PHE A 144 0.36 -8.24 20.86
CA PHE A 144 0.95 -7.11 20.12
C PHE A 144 0.99 -5.80 20.92
N THR A 145 0.58 -5.84 22.19
CA THR A 145 0.53 -4.68 23.08
C THR A 145 1.93 -4.17 23.40
N ASN A 146 2.19 -2.88 23.26
CA ASN A 146 3.47 -2.26 23.59
C ASN A 146 3.56 -1.99 25.11
N ILE A 147 4.78 -2.09 25.68
CA ILE A 147 4.99 -2.06 27.15
C ILE A 147 4.49 -0.77 27.81
N TYR A 148 4.61 0.37 27.15
CA TYR A 148 4.19 1.66 27.72
C TYR A 148 2.70 1.70 28.08
N THR A 149 1.86 0.93 27.37
CA THR A 149 0.43 0.84 27.70
C THR A 149 0.19 0.02 28.96
N LEU A 150 1.02 -0.99 29.25
CA LEU A 150 0.95 -1.74 30.51
C LEU A 150 1.28 -0.84 31.71
N PHE A 151 2.30 0.02 31.56
CA PHE A 151 2.63 1.05 32.57
C PHE A 151 1.44 1.97 32.82
N LEU A 152 0.84 2.50 31.76
CA LEU A 152 -0.33 3.37 31.83
C LEU A 152 -1.49 2.72 32.61
N LEU A 153 -1.84 1.49 32.24
CA LEU A 153 -2.99 0.80 32.85
C LEU A 153 -2.74 0.46 34.33
N LYS A 154 -1.53 0.03 34.70
CA LYS A 154 -1.17 -0.18 36.12
C LYS A 154 -1.25 1.15 36.90
N SER A 155 -0.76 2.26 36.32
CA SER A 155 -0.82 3.56 36.96
C SER A 155 -2.25 4.07 37.19
N ILE A 156 -3.14 3.86 36.22
CA ILE A 156 -4.57 4.15 36.42
C ILE A 156 -5.12 3.40 37.65
N PHE A 157 -4.77 2.13 37.75
CA PHE A 157 -5.20 1.31 38.91
C PHE A 157 -4.63 1.85 40.25
N GLN A 158 -3.41 2.37 40.26
CA GLN A 158 -2.74 2.90 41.47
C GLN A 158 -3.08 4.34 41.79
N LEU A 159 -3.93 5.01 41.01
CA LEU A 159 -4.32 6.41 41.24
C LEU A 159 -5.39 6.51 42.32
N LYS A 160 -5.16 7.30 43.42
CA LYS A 160 -6.15 7.58 44.43
C LYS A 160 -7.35 8.34 43.89
N GLU A 161 -8.47 8.30 44.59
CA GLU A 161 -9.63 9.13 44.27
C GLU A 161 -9.26 10.63 44.42
N GLY A 162 -9.68 11.46 43.46
CA GLY A 162 -9.33 12.88 43.37
C GLY A 162 -7.93 13.18 42.80
N ALA A 163 -7.06 12.17 42.76
CA ALA A 163 -5.68 12.32 42.30
C ALA A 163 -5.56 12.56 40.78
N ARG A 164 -4.44 13.16 40.36
CA ARG A 164 -4.14 13.46 38.98
C ARG A 164 -2.95 12.68 38.46
N MET A 165 -2.98 12.39 37.16
CA MET A 165 -1.91 11.69 36.49
C MET A 165 -1.59 12.37 35.16
N ALA A 166 -0.31 12.40 34.79
CA ALA A 166 0.17 12.82 33.47
C ALA A 166 1.13 11.79 32.88
N TYR A 167 0.86 11.39 31.64
CA TYR A 167 1.66 10.42 30.90
C TYR A 167 2.05 11.02 29.56
N ILE A 168 3.31 10.84 29.15
CA ILE A 168 3.74 11.11 27.78
C ILE A 168 4.13 9.80 27.12
N ILE A 169 3.44 9.42 26.04
CA ILE A 169 3.60 8.15 25.35
C ILE A 169 3.44 8.30 23.83
N PRO A 170 3.92 7.34 23.02
CA PRO A 170 3.66 7.35 21.59
C PRO A 170 2.16 7.38 21.29
N SER A 171 1.74 8.25 20.37
CA SER A 171 0.32 8.36 19.96
C SER A 171 -0.17 7.17 19.13
N GLU A 172 0.71 6.24 18.75
CA GLU A 172 0.42 5.09 17.89
C GLU A 172 -0.76 4.25 18.40
N PHE A 173 -0.88 4.04 19.72
CA PHE A 173 -1.95 3.22 20.28
C PHE A 173 -3.36 3.81 20.03
N LEU A 174 -3.48 5.11 19.85
CA LEU A 174 -4.76 5.77 19.53
C LEU A 174 -5.32 5.30 18.18
N ASN A 175 -4.43 4.87 17.29
CA ASN A 175 -4.73 4.57 15.89
C ASN A 175 -4.38 3.13 15.47
N SER A 176 -3.99 2.26 16.42
CA SER A 176 -3.64 0.85 16.17
C SER A 176 -4.68 -0.12 16.70
N ASP A 177 -4.69 -1.35 16.14
CA ASP A 177 -5.63 -2.40 16.57
C ASP A 177 -5.37 -2.86 18.01
N TYR A 178 -4.11 -2.94 18.47
CA TYR A 178 -3.80 -3.29 19.86
C TYR A 178 -4.24 -2.23 20.87
N GLY A 179 -4.39 -0.98 20.42
CA GLY A 179 -4.82 0.13 21.25
C GLY A 179 -6.32 0.14 21.58
N VAL A 180 -7.11 -0.72 20.94
CA VAL A 180 -8.57 -0.78 21.17
C VAL A 180 -8.89 -1.03 22.64
N GLU A 181 -8.28 -2.07 23.23
CA GLU A 181 -8.50 -2.40 24.63
C GLU A 181 -7.99 -1.32 25.61
N VAL A 182 -6.87 -0.69 25.28
CA VAL A 182 -6.32 0.44 26.05
C VAL A 182 -7.29 1.62 26.03
N LYS A 183 -7.82 1.99 24.86
CA LYS A 183 -8.82 3.06 24.70
C LYS A 183 -10.10 2.73 25.45
N ARG A 184 -10.57 1.49 25.37
CA ARG A 184 -11.75 1.01 26.12
C ARG A 184 -11.55 1.18 27.63
N THR A 185 -10.41 0.74 28.13
CA THR A 185 -10.07 0.88 29.56
C THR A 185 -9.97 2.34 30.00
N LEU A 186 -9.37 3.22 29.17
CA LEU A 186 -9.31 4.65 29.44
C LEU A 186 -10.70 5.29 29.53
N ILE A 187 -11.62 4.95 28.63
CA ILE A 187 -13.00 5.44 28.66
C ILE A 187 -13.72 4.91 29.90
N GLN A 188 -13.67 3.61 30.13
CA GLN A 188 -14.39 2.95 31.23
C GLN A 188 -13.89 3.34 32.62
N SER A 189 -12.59 3.62 32.76
CA SER A 189 -12.02 4.09 34.03
C SER A 189 -12.53 5.46 34.44
N GLY A 190 -13.01 6.27 33.48
CA GLY A 190 -13.48 7.62 33.72
C GLY A 190 -12.40 8.61 34.15
N VAL A 191 -11.12 8.27 34.07
CA VAL A 191 -10.02 9.15 34.53
C VAL A 191 -9.48 10.09 33.46
N LEU A 192 -9.62 9.74 32.17
CA LEU A 192 -9.07 10.53 31.08
C LEU A 192 -9.80 11.86 30.92
N LYS A 193 -9.06 12.97 30.95
CA LYS A 193 -9.61 14.34 30.79
C LYS A 193 -9.18 14.98 29.48
N HIS A 194 -7.89 14.84 29.11
CA HIS A 194 -7.35 15.53 27.96
C HIS A 194 -6.32 14.65 27.25
N VAL A 195 -6.38 14.58 25.93
CA VAL A 195 -5.40 13.99 25.04
C VAL A 195 -4.77 15.11 24.23
N ILE A 196 -3.50 15.39 24.47
CA ILE A 196 -2.75 16.42 23.74
C ILE A 196 -1.78 15.72 22.81
N ILE A 197 -2.00 15.85 21.50
CA ILE A 197 -1.09 15.34 20.48
C ILE A 197 0.02 16.37 20.29
N VAL A 198 1.27 15.89 20.37
CA VAL A 198 2.47 16.73 20.20
C VAL A 198 3.23 16.26 18.98
N ASP A 199 3.28 17.09 17.94
CA ASP A 199 4.11 16.84 16.78
C ASP A 199 5.52 17.41 17.02
N PHE A 200 6.46 16.51 17.27
CA PHE A 200 7.86 16.86 17.53
C PHE A 200 8.70 17.12 16.28
N THR A 201 8.12 17.34 15.11
CA THR A 201 8.90 17.59 13.88
C THR A 201 9.82 18.81 13.98
N GLN A 202 9.60 19.68 14.96
CA GLN A 202 10.44 20.84 15.27
C GLN A 202 11.12 20.78 16.64
N CYS A 203 10.95 19.72 17.43
CA CYS A 203 11.44 19.61 18.79
C CYS A 203 12.17 18.30 19.03
N ALA A 204 13.39 18.45 19.36
CA ALA A 204 14.44 17.50 19.66
C ALA A 204 14.08 16.41 20.71
N PHE A 205 13.44 15.34 20.31
CA PHE A 205 13.92 14.03 20.69
C PHE A 205 14.96 13.66 19.62
N ASP A 206 16.21 13.93 19.85
CA ASP A 206 17.29 13.73 18.88
C ASP A 206 17.37 12.29 18.33
N ASP A 207 16.69 11.32 18.98
CA ASP A 207 16.74 9.90 18.69
C ASP A 207 15.37 9.21 18.45
N ALA A 208 14.21 9.91 18.50
CA ALA A 208 12.90 9.25 18.33
C ALA A 208 12.02 9.95 17.28
N LEU A 209 11.84 9.28 16.14
CA LEU A 209 10.94 9.66 15.03
C LEU A 209 9.47 9.31 15.34
N THR A 210 8.93 9.69 16.52
CA THR A 210 7.59 9.26 16.91
C THR A 210 6.77 10.45 17.40
N THR A 211 5.56 10.63 16.85
CA THR A 211 4.56 11.56 17.40
C THR A 211 4.14 11.05 18.77
N ALA A 212 4.26 11.89 19.78
CA ALA A 212 3.83 11.56 21.14
C ALA A 212 2.46 12.17 21.47
N CYS A 213 1.82 11.65 22.51
CA CYS A 213 0.69 12.31 23.14
C CYS A 213 0.90 12.42 24.64
N ILE A 214 0.39 13.52 25.22
CA ILE A 214 0.30 13.70 26.65
C ILE A 214 -1.13 13.36 27.05
N LEU A 215 -1.27 12.40 27.97
CA LEU A 215 -2.54 12.04 28.57
C LEU A 215 -2.64 12.70 29.94
N LEU A 216 -3.62 13.56 30.11
CA LEU A 216 -3.93 14.17 31.39
C LEU A 216 -5.17 13.50 31.99
N CYS A 217 -4.98 12.90 33.16
CA CYS A 217 -6.01 12.12 33.83
C CYS A 217 -6.30 12.69 35.24
N LYS A 218 -7.54 12.52 35.70
CA LYS A 218 -7.97 12.83 37.06
C LYS A 218 -9.01 11.81 37.51
N ASN A 219 -8.79 11.18 38.65
CA ASN A 219 -9.68 10.15 39.20
C ASN A 219 -10.78 10.81 40.08
N ASP A 220 -11.68 11.56 39.47
CA ASP A 220 -12.80 12.22 40.13
C ASP A 220 -14.17 11.57 39.82
N LYS A 221 -14.17 10.46 39.07
CA LYS A 221 -15.36 9.68 38.65
C LYS A 221 -16.41 10.52 37.86
N ASN A 222 -16.12 11.76 37.54
CA ASN A 222 -16.98 12.66 36.76
C ASN A 222 -16.37 12.89 35.41
N VAL A 223 -16.71 12.03 34.43
CA VAL A 223 -16.26 12.22 33.06
C VAL A 223 -17.44 12.40 32.14
N ASP A 224 -17.89 13.64 32.04
CA ASP A 224 -18.89 13.99 31.04
C ASP A 224 -18.25 14.25 29.69
N SER A 225 -17.00 14.70 29.64
CA SER A 225 -16.31 15.04 28.39
C SER A 225 -14.79 14.79 28.45
N ILE A 226 -14.24 14.50 27.29
CA ILE A 226 -12.79 14.35 27.06
C ILE A 226 -12.39 15.37 26.00
N HIS A 227 -11.28 16.06 26.25
CA HIS A 227 -10.74 17.10 25.39
C HIS A 227 -9.61 16.54 24.50
N PHE A 228 -9.52 17.02 23.29
CA PHE A 228 -8.46 16.66 22.33
C PHE A 228 -7.83 17.95 21.78
N SER A 229 -6.51 18.05 21.89
CA SER A 229 -5.72 19.14 21.31
C SER A 229 -4.63 18.60 20.42
N ASN A 230 -4.27 19.36 19.40
CA ASN A 230 -3.13 19.08 18.55
C ASN A 230 -2.22 20.32 18.57
N ILE A 231 -0.95 20.14 18.97
CA ILE A 231 0.03 21.23 19.06
C ILE A 231 1.25 20.90 18.21
N ASN A 232 1.74 21.89 17.50
CA ASN A 232 2.91 21.76 16.61
C ASN A 232 4.20 22.24 17.27
N ASN A 233 4.11 22.93 18.40
CA ASN A 233 5.26 23.47 19.11
C ASN A 233 5.09 23.29 20.63
N ILE A 234 6.18 22.96 21.34
CA ILE A 234 6.19 22.84 22.81
C ILE A 234 5.75 24.15 23.50
N THR A 235 6.03 25.30 22.93
CA THR A 235 5.61 26.59 23.45
C THR A 235 4.08 26.76 23.52
N GLU A 236 3.35 25.94 22.75
CA GLU A 236 1.89 25.94 22.70
C GLU A 236 1.24 25.00 23.74
N LEU A 237 2.03 24.33 24.60
CA LEU A 237 1.49 23.37 25.58
C LEU A 237 0.38 23.96 26.45
N TYR A 238 0.53 25.18 26.91
CA TYR A 238 -0.50 25.83 27.74
C TYR A 238 -1.71 26.32 26.92
N SER A 239 -1.54 26.60 25.63
CA SER A 239 -2.65 26.95 24.75
C SER A 239 -3.56 25.73 24.45
N SER A 240 -3.07 24.51 24.66
CA SER A 240 -3.89 23.29 24.54
C SER A 240 -5.11 23.28 25.48
N PHE A 241 -5.09 24.10 26.53
CA PHE A 241 -6.25 24.31 27.41
C PHE A 241 -7.25 25.36 26.90
N ALA A 242 -6.91 26.12 25.89
CA ALA A 242 -7.78 27.12 25.27
C ALA A 242 -8.37 26.63 23.94
N GLU A 243 -7.59 25.84 23.19
CA GLU A 243 -7.95 25.34 21.87
C GLU A 243 -8.04 23.80 21.88
N TYR A 244 -9.25 23.27 21.98
CA TYR A 244 -9.51 21.82 22.00
C TYR A 244 -10.87 21.47 21.42
N LYS A 245 -10.95 20.26 20.88
CA LYS A 245 -12.23 19.62 20.52
C LYS A 245 -12.74 18.85 21.73
N THR A 246 -14.03 18.91 22.00
CA THR A 246 -14.66 18.24 23.14
C THR A 246 -15.63 17.18 22.67
N TYR A 247 -15.55 16.01 23.27
CA TYR A 247 -16.49 14.91 23.03
C TYR A 247 -16.98 14.36 24.37
N ALA A 248 -18.27 14.08 24.46
CA ALA A 248 -18.79 13.34 25.59
C ALA A 248 -18.19 11.91 25.58
N SER A 249 -17.91 11.35 26.77
CA SER A 249 -17.25 10.05 26.88
C SER A 249 -17.99 8.92 26.13
N HIS A 250 -19.33 8.97 26.09
CA HIS A 250 -20.16 7.99 25.35
C HIS A 250 -20.11 8.15 23.84
N GLN A 251 -19.62 9.28 23.31
CA GLN A 251 -19.40 9.50 21.86
C GLN A 251 -18.08 8.91 21.37
N LEU A 252 -17.17 8.57 22.30
CA LEU A 252 -15.88 8.00 21.96
C LEU A 252 -16.02 6.50 21.71
N ASN A 253 -15.66 6.07 20.51
CA ASN A 253 -15.63 4.67 20.14
C ASN A 253 -14.18 4.13 20.21
N PRO A 254 -13.88 3.13 21.03
CA PRO A 254 -12.54 2.54 21.12
C PRO A 254 -12.15 1.76 19.86
N GLU A 255 -13.11 1.27 19.06
CA GLU A 255 -12.87 0.48 17.85
C GLU A 255 -12.35 1.32 16.66
N VAL A 256 -12.61 2.63 16.69
CA VAL A 256 -12.17 3.53 15.61
C VAL A 256 -10.82 4.17 15.93
N LYS A 257 -10.16 4.69 14.91
CA LYS A 257 -8.94 5.49 15.08
C LYS A 257 -9.31 6.84 15.69
N TRP A 258 -8.66 7.17 16.81
CA TRP A 258 -8.94 8.42 17.53
C TRP A 258 -8.40 9.65 16.81
N LYS A 259 -7.65 9.49 15.74
CA LYS A 259 -7.24 10.57 14.84
C LYS A 259 -8.42 11.46 14.42
N GLN A 260 -9.59 10.88 14.19
CA GLN A 260 -10.82 11.61 13.84
C GLN A 260 -11.28 12.61 14.93
N TYR A 261 -10.84 12.45 16.18
CA TYR A 261 -11.23 13.33 17.28
C TYR A 261 -10.30 14.54 17.45
N TYR A 262 -9.07 14.49 16.93
CA TYR A 262 -8.12 15.59 17.06
C TYR A 262 -7.66 16.21 15.72
N GLU A 263 -7.89 15.56 14.61
CA GLU A 263 -7.68 16.13 13.27
C GLU A 263 -9.03 16.39 12.58
N ASP A 264 -9.03 17.27 11.60
CA ASP A 264 -10.19 17.43 10.72
C ASP A 264 -10.18 16.32 9.69
N THR A 265 -11.31 15.61 9.56
CA THR A 265 -11.45 14.57 8.58
C THR A 265 -11.52 15.16 7.18
N LYS A 266 -10.56 14.83 6.33
CA LYS A 266 -10.51 15.31 4.94
C LYS A 266 -11.64 14.73 4.09
N SER A 267 -12.16 13.57 4.51
CA SER A 267 -13.28 12.90 3.85
C SER A 267 -14.65 13.53 4.14
N SER A 268 -14.78 14.43 5.10
CA SER A 268 -16.07 15.02 5.50
C SER A 268 -16.80 15.80 4.39
N GLY A 269 -16.07 16.24 3.37
CA GLY A 269 -16.65 16.91 2.19
C GLY A 269 -17.21 15.99 1.11
N TYR A 270 -16.99 14.66 1.23
CA TYR A 270 -17.40 13.70 0.21
C TYR A 270 -18.62 12.88 0.64
N ASN A 271 -19.53 12.67 -0.30
CA ASN A 271 -20.75 11.90 -0.10
C ASN A 271 -20.53 10.42 -0.51
N LYS A 272 -21.40 9.53 0.01
CA LYS A 272 -21.44 8.11 -0.38
C LYS A 272 -20.11 7.40 -0.23
N LEU A 273 -19.55 7.47 0.95
CA LEU A 273 -18.31 6.74 1.30
C LEU A 273 -18.63 5.31 1.71
N VAL A 274 -17.80 4.38 1.26
CA VAL A 274 -17.86 2.95 1.62
C VAL A 274 -16.44 2.44 1.97
N PRO A 275 -16.31 1.36 2.76
CA PRO A 275 -15.01 0.76 3.01
C PRO A 275 -14.35 0.29 1.70
N PHE A 276 -13.04 0.45 1.58
CA PHE A 276 -12.27 -0.02 0.43
C PHE A 276 -12.43 -1.53 0.17
N SER A 277 -12.62 -2.30 1.26
CA SER A 277 -12.91 -3.74 1.18
C SER A 277 -14.19 -4.08 0.39
N THR A 278 -15.03 -3.10 0.08
CA THR A 278 -16.17 -3.26 -0.84
C THR A 278 -15.71 -3.62 -2.26
N PHE A 279 -14.53 -3.13 -2.69
CA PHE A 279 -14.05 -3.28 -4.06
C PHE A 279 -12.78 -4.12 -4.16
N ALA A 280 -11.95 -4.14 -3.12
CA ALA A 280 -10.67 -4.84 -3.16
C ALA A 280 -10.26 -5.38 -1.80
N LYS A 281 -9.39 -6.39 -1.82
CA LYS A 281 -8.71 -6.90 -0.63
C LYS A 281 -7.24 -6.48 -0.67
N VAL A 282 -6.80 -5.78 0.37
CA VAL A 282 -5.38 -5.43 0.53
C VAL A 282 -4.69 -6.44 1.42
N SER A 283 -3.53 -6.90 0.99
CA SER A 283 -2.66 -7.78 1.78
C SER A 283 -1.21 -7.32 1.69
N ARG A 284 -0.39 -7.78 2.63
CA ARG A 284 1.07 -7.51 2.60
C ARG A 284 1.70 -8.19 1.38
N GLY A 285 2.75 -7.59 0.79
CA GLY A 285 3.61 -8.28 -0.16
C GLY A 285 4.33 -9.48 0.48
N ILE A 286 4.98 -10.31 -0.33
CA ILE A 286 5.65 -11.53 0.13
C ILE A 286 6.72 -11.19 1.17
N ALA A 287 6.63 -11.82 2.34
CA ALA A 287 7.62 -11.70 3.41
C ALA A 287 8.54 -12.92 3.39
N THR A 288 9.81 -12.74 3.07
CA THR A 288 10.76 -13.87 3.00
C THR A 288 11.31 -14.26 4.36
N GLY A 289 11.48 -13.31 5.26
CA GLY A 289 12.23 -13.48 6.53
C GLY A 289 13.76 -13.46 6.37
N ALA A 290 14.26 -13.54 5.12
CA ALA A 290 15.68 -13.51 4.80
C ALA A 290 15.90 -13.04 3.35
N ASN A 291 15.62 -11.75 3.09
CA ASN A 291 15.68 -11.21 1.73
C ASN A 291 16.99 -11.50 1.01
N GLU A 292 18.14 -11.35 1.68
CA GLU A 292 19.48 -11.60 1.09
C GLU A 292 19.64 -13.03 0.54
N TYR A 293 19.00 -14.01 1.19
CA TYR A 293 18.99 -15.40 0.73
C TYR A 293 18.02 -15.60 -0.42
N PHE A 294 16.77 -15.13 -0.27
CA PHE A 294 15.69 -15.43 -1.22
C PHE A 294 15.71 -14.56 -2.48
N THR A 295 16.41 -13.42 -2.50
CA THR A 295 16.37 -12.52 -3.66
C THR A 295 17.60 -12.62 -4.54
N PHE A 296 17.38 -12.52 -5.85
CA PHE A 296 18.40 -12.74 -6.87
C PHE A 296 18.42 -11.64 -7.93
N LYS A 297 19.59 -11.43 -8.47
CA LYS A 297 19.85 -10.79 -9.76
C LYS A 297 20.02 -11.88 -10.82
N ALA A 298 19.90 -11.52 -12.11
CA ALA A 298 20.16 -12.46 -13.19
C ALA A 298 21.57 -13.08 -13.09
N SER A 299 22.61 -12.28 -12.92
CA SER A 299 24.00 -12.73 -12.75
C SER A 299 24.22 -13.70 -11.57
N LYS A 300 23.45 -13.54 -10.49
CA LYS A 300 23.50 -14.43 -9.32
C LYS A 300 22.85 -15.79 -9.65
N ILE A 301 21.77 -15.82 -10.43
CA ILE A 301 21.12 -17.06 -10.88
C ILE A 301 22.11 -17.92 -11.65
N ASP A 302 22.79 -17.32 -12.62
CA ASP A 302 23.78 -17.99 -13.45
C ASP A 302 24.92 -18.58 -12.62
N SER A 303 25.40 -17.85 -11.60
CA SER A 303 26.51 -18.31 -10.75
C SER A 303 26.20 -19.54 -9.92
N TYR A 304 24.91 -19.78 -9.59
CA TYR A 304 24.47 -20.96 -8.84
C TYR A 304 23.96 -22.10 -9.74
N ASN A 305 23.83 -21.89 -11.04
CA ASN A 305 23.25 -22.83 -12.01
C ASN A 305 21.84 -23.33 -11.58
N ILE A 306 21.07 -22.50 -10.86
CA ILE A 306 19.72 -22.84 -10.44
C ILE A 306 18.78 -22.64 -11.62
N PRO A 307 17.92 -23.62 -11.96
CA PRO A 307 16.99 -23.48 -13.08
C PRO A 307 16.06 -22.28 -12.93
N GLU A 308 15.83 -21.54 -14.00
CA GLU A 308 15.00 -20.33 -14.04
C GLU A 308 13.58 -20.54 -13.47
N LYS A 309 12.99 -21.71 -13.72
CA LYS A 309 11.67 -22.10 -13.16
C LYS A 309 11.62 -22.16 -11.63
N SER A 310 12.77 -22.10 -10.95
CA SER A 310 12.87 -22.01 -9.50
C SER A 310 12.79 -20.56 -8.99
N PHE A 311 12.49 -19.62 -9.86
CA PHE A 311 12.38 -18.21 -9.52
C PHE A 311 11.04 -17.63 -9.95
N LEU A 312 10.55 -16.69 -9.16
CA LEU A 312 9.44 -15.82 -9.52
C LEU A 312 9.99 -14.43 -9.86
N ARG A 313 9.46 -13.82 -10.91
CA ARG A 313 9.72 -12.42 -11.26
C ARG A 313 9.12 -11.54 -10.16
N CYS A 314 9.93 -10.73 -9.48
CA CYS A 314 9.51 -10.07 -8.24
C CYS A 314 10.17 -8.70 -8.05
N ILE A 315 9.40 -7.69 -7.74
CA ILE A 315 9.94 -6.39 -7.30
C ILE A 315 10.39 -6.49 -5.85
N CYS A 316 11.69 -6.35 -5.65
CA CYS A 316 12.34 -6.42 -4.32
C CYS A 316 12.48 -5.05 -3.66
N HIS A 317 12.63 -3.97 -4.42
CA HIS A 317 12.84 -2.61 -3.91
C HIS A 317 11.82 -1.63 -4.50
N ALA A 318 11.20 -0.81 -3.66
CA ALA A 318 10.23 0.19 -4.11
C ALA A 318 10.85 1.26 -5.02
N ALA A 319 12.15 1.55 -4.88
CA ALA A 319 12.89 2.51 -5.70
C ALA A 319 13.03 2.10 -7.17
N ASP A 320 12.91 0.81 -7.48
CA ASP A 320 12.99 0.29 -8.84
C ASP A 320 11.70 0.55 -9.65
N VAL A 321 10.59 0.83 -8.98
CA VAL A 321 9.32 1.19 -9.61
C VAL A 321 9.21 2.71 -9.67
N LYS A 322 9.38 3.30 -10.84
CA LYS A 322 9.42 4.78 -11.01
C LYS A 322 8.07 5.34 -11.44
N ASN A 323 7.35 4.64 -12.31
CA ASN A 323 6.10 5.07 -12.91
C ASN A 323 4.88 4.55 -12.14
N GLN A 324 3.71 5.12 -12.38
CA GLN A 324 2.44 4.64 -11.83
C GLN A 324 1.92 3.40 -12.55
N ILE A 325 2.38 3.15 -13.77
CA ILE A 325 2.11 1.92 -14.52
C ILE A 325 3.45 1.22 -14.69
N PHE A 326 3.53 -0.01 -14.25
CA PHE A 326 4.72 -0.86 -14.33
C PHE A 326 4.51 -1.89 -15.43
N THR A 327 5.28 -1.76 -16.50
CA THR A 327 5.14 -2.53 -17.72
C THR A 327 6.15 -3.66 -17.80
N GLU A 328 5.97 -4.56 -18.79
CA GLU A 328 6.95 -5.57 -19.14
C GLU A 328 8.31 -4.95 -19.49
N ASP A 329 8.31 -3.87 -20.27
CA ASP A 329 9.55 -3.18 -20.68
C ASP A 329 10.29 -2.58 -19.46
N ASP A 330 9.53 -2.10 -18.44
CA ASP A 330 10.14 -1.65 -17.18
C ASP A 330 10.83 -2.83 -16.47
N PHE A 331 10.19 -4.01 -16.43
CA PHE A 331 10.78 -5.19 -15.80
C PHE A 331 12.02 -5.66 -16.55
N GLU A 332 11.96 -5.80 -17.87
CA GLU A 332 13.10 -6.20 -18.70
C GLU A 332 14.27 -5.20 -18.58
N SER A 333 13.96 -3.90 -18.47
CA SER A 333 14.98 -2.89 -18.19
C SER A 333 15.69 -3.14 -16.85
N LEU A 334 14.97 -3.56 -15.81
CA LEU A 334 15.58 -3.90 -14.52
C LEU A 334 16.47 -5.14 -14.62
N VAL A 335 16.05 -6.16 -15.36
CA VAL A 335 16.86 -7.36 -15.61
C VAL A 335 18.15 -7.00 -16.35
N ASN A 336 18.05 -6.19 -17.42
CA ASN A 336 19.20 -5.76 -18.22
C ASN A 336 20.21 -4.90 -17.40
N HIS A 337 19.75 -4.22 -16.35
CA HIS A 337 20.60 -3.48 -15.42
C HIS A 337 21.04 -4.32 -14.22
N ASP A 338 20.90 -5.62 -14.27
CA ASP A 338 21.24 -6.60 -13.22
C ASP A 338 20.67 -6.22 -11.83
N LYS A 339 19.43 -5.74 -11.81
CA LYS A 339 18.74 -5.43 -10.55
C LYS A 339 18.27 -6.71 -9.86
N THR A 340 18.04 -6.61 -8.55
CA THR A 340 17.49 -7.72 -7.75
C THR A 340 15.98 -7.80 -7.97
N VAL A 341 15.56 -8.68 -8.91
CA VAL A 341 14.16 -8.78 -9.37
C VAL A 341 13.66 -10.22 -9.52
N PHE A 342 14.35 -11.15 -8.89
CA PHE A 342 13.93 -12.55 -8.86
C PHE A 342 13.81 -13.03 -7.40
N LEU A 343 12.78 -13.83 -7.15
CA LEU A 343 12.50 -14.42 -5.84
C LEU A 343 12.64 -15.94 -5.95
N PHE A 344 13.55 -16.52 -5.17
CA PHE A 344 13.77 -17.97 -5.14
C PHE A 344 12.54 -18.69 -4.56
N ASN A 345 12.03 -19.63 -5.34
CA ASN A 345 10.95 -20.56 -5.00
C ASN A 345 11.47 -22.01 -5.04
N GLY A 346 12.08 -22.44 -3.95
CA GLY A 346 12.67 -23.78 -3.86
C GLY A 346 11.63 -24.89 -4.05
N CYS A 347 10.37 -24.68 -3.66
CA CYS A 347 9.30 -25.65 -3.82
C CYS A 347 8.94 -25.94 -5.28
N ALA A 348 9.20 -25.00 -6.20
CA ALA A 348 8.88 -25.19 -7.61
C ALA A 348 9.72 -26.29 -8.29
N ASN A 349 10.89 -26.61 -7.75
CA ASN A 349 11.83 -27.54 -8.37
C ASN A 349 12.72 -28.28 -7.34
N GLU A 350 12.16 -28.74 -6.26
CA GLU A 350 12.87 -29.41 -5.13
C GLU A 350 13.75 -30.60 -5.52
N LYS A 351 13.43 -31.28 -6.62
CA LYS A 351 14.18 -32.47 -7.09
C LYS A 351 15.50 -32.11 -7.77
N ASP A 352 15.67 -30.87 -8.21
CA ASP A 352 16.87 -30.42 -8.89
C ASP A 352 18.08 -30.40 -7.94
N SER A 353 19.24 -30.84 -8.43
CA SER A 353 20.46 -30.97 -7.62
C SER A 353 21.01 -29.61 -7.18
N HIS A 354 20.92 -28.58 -8.02
CA HIS A 354 21.40 -27.23 -7.69
C HIS A 354 20.46 -26.54 -6.71
N VAL A 355 19.15 -26.74 -6.85
CA VAL A 355 18.14 -26.27 -5.88
C VAL A 355 18.39 -26.89 -4.51
N LYS A 356 18.58 -28.23 -4.43
CA LYS A 356 18.91 -28.91 -3.18
C LYS A 356 20.18 -28.37 -2.53
N LYS A 357 21.24 -28.20 -3.35
CA LYS A 357 22.50 -27.64 -2.87
C LYS A 357 22.33 -26.23 -2.30
N TYR A 358 21.51 -25.40 -2.95
CA TYR A 358 21.21 -24.05 -2.46
C TYR A 358 20.38 -24.06 -1.18
N ILE A 359 19.41 -24.99 -1.04
CA ILE A 359 18.65 -25.19 0.20
C ILE A 359 19.60 -25.60 1.34
N SER A 360 20.48 -26.59 1.13
CA SER A 360 21.47 -27.01 2.13
C SER A 360 22.41 -25.88 2.53
N PHE A 361 22.83 -25.03 1.59
CA PHE A 361 23.59 -23.82 1.91
C PHE A 361 22.78 -22.87 2.84
N GLY A 362 21.46 -22.72 2.62
CA GLY A 362 20.60 -21.95 3.50
C GLY A 362 20.54 -22.49 4.93
N GLU A 363 20.55 -23.81 5.10
CA GLU A 363 20.62 -24.48 6.40
C GLU A 363 21.98 -24.26 7.08
N GLU A 364 23.07 -24.37 6.32
CA GLU A 364 24.42 -24.14 6.81
C GLU A 364 24.59 -22.71 7.39
N ILE A 365 24.05 -21.69 6.71
CA ILE A 365 24.10 -20.30 7.17
C ILE A 365 22.96 -19.92 8.13
N GLY A 366 22.12 -20.88 8.56
CA GLY A 366 21.11 -20.72 9.58
C GLY A 366 19.88 -19.94 9.15
N VAL A 367 19.55 -19.89 7.85
CA VAL A 367 18.34 -19.23 7.35
C VAL A 367 17.08 -19.96 7.82
N ASP A 368 17.11 -21.28 7.93
CA ASP A 368 16.06 -22.14 8.45
C ASP A 368 15.63 -21.80 9.89
N LYS A 369 16.55 -21.23 10.68
CA LYS A 369 16.35 -20.89 12.10
C LYS A 369 15.81 -19.48 12.34
N LYS A 370 15.68 -18.65 11.30
CA LYS A 370 15.12 -17.30 11.45
C LYS A 370 13.61 -17.36 11.74
N TYR A 371 13.11 -16.38 12.46
CA TYR A 371 11.73 -16.36 12.98
C TYR A 371 10.65 -16.74 11.94
N LEU A 372 10.67 -16.15 10.75
CA LEU A 372 9.65 -16.44 9.73
C LEU A 372 9.90 -17.76 9.01
N THR A 373 11.14 -18.10 8.69
CA THR A 373 11.49 -19.33 7.96
C THR A 373 11.28 -20.55 8.85
N ALA A 374 11.67 -20.48 10.13
CA ALA A 374 11.45 -21.56 11.10
C ALA A 374 9.96 -21.90 11.30
N SER A 375 9.04 -20.98 11.02
CA SER A 375 7.59 -21.21 11.13
C SER A 375 6.97 -21.88 9.91
N ARG A 376 7.74 -22.17 8.85
CA ARG A 376 7.25 -22.73 7.57
C ARG A 376 7.60 -24.19 7.42
N THR A 377 6.80 -24.91 6.66
CA THR A 377 7.03 -26.31 6.29
C THR A 377 6.80 -26.49 4.78
N PRO A 378 7.86 -26.70 3.98
CA PRO A 378 9.29 -26.63 4.36
C PRO A 378 9.74 -25.17 4.64
N TRP A 379 10.86 -24.99 5.37
CA TRP A 379 11.35 -23.69 5.80
C TRP A 379 11.58 -22.69 4.65
N TYR A 380 11.96 -23.19 3.47
CA TYR A 380 12.20 -22.40 2.26
C TYR A 380 10.93 -22.12 1.44
N ALA A 381 9.77 -22.55 1.89
CA ALA A 381 8.51 -22.21 1.24
C ALA A 381 8.26 -20.69 1.28
N ILE A 382 7.76 -20.16 0.17
CA ILE A 382 7.29 -18.78 0.08
C ILE A 382 5.76 -18.75 0.04
N GLU A 383 5.18 -17.59 0.29
CA GLU A 383 3.73 -17.44 0.24
C GLU A 383 3.22 -17.67 -1.19
N ASN A 384 2.24 -18.58 -1.34
CA ASN A 384 1.62 -18.89 -2.61
C ASN A 384 0.38 -18.01 -2.83
N ARG A 385 0.51 -16.99 -3.66
CA ARG A 385 -0.58 -16.11 -4.11
C ARG A 385 -0.25 -15.55 -5.49
N PRO A 386 -1.26 -15.20 -6.31
CA PRO A 386 -1.01 -14.61 -7.62
C PRO A 386 -0.37 -13.22 -7.50
N PRO A 387 0.32 -12.73 -8.53
CA PRO A 387 0.72 -11.33 -8.63
C PRO A 387 -0.51 -10.43 -8.52
N SER A 388 -0.45 -9.36 -7.71
CA SER A 388 -1.58 -8.46 -7.61
C SER A 388 -1.61 -7.47 -8.79
N PRO A 389 -2.80 -7.11 -9.29
CA PRO A 389 -2.94 -6.18 -10.40
C PRO A 389 -2.57 -4.74 -10.03
N ILE A 390 -2.70 -4.38 -8.77
CA ILE A 390 -2.37 -3.04 -8.28
C ILE A 390 -1.50 -3.18 -7.03
N TRP A 391 -0.48 -2.33 -6.94
CA TRP A 391 0.35 -2.16 -5.75
C TRP A 391 0.07 -0.85 -5.07
N VAL A 392 0.26 -0.80 -3.75
CA VAL A 392 0.26 0.44 -2.98
C VAL A 392 1.50 0.52 -2.10
N SER A 393 2.17 1.67 -2.10
CA SER A 393 3.39 1.88 -1.31
C SER A 393 3.11 1.86 0.19
N VAL A 394 4.03 1.23 0.95
CA VAL A 394 3.91 1.08 2.41
C VAL A 394 4.26 2.38 3.13
N PHE A 395 5.37 3.01 2.72
CA PHE A 395 5.85 4.26 3.28
C PHE A 395 5.73 5.39 2.27
N ASN A 396 5.19 6.51 2.69
CA ASN A 396 4.86 7.62 1.82
C ASN A 396 5.28 8.95 2.46
N ARG A 397 6.13 9.72 1.76
CA ARG A 397 6.43 11.12 2.12
C ARG A 397 5.54 12.11 1.36
N ASN A 398 5.12 11.74 0.15
CA ASN A 398 4.36 12.58 -0.77
C ASN A 398 2.94 12.06 -1.02
N GLY A 399 2.32 11.41 -0.02
CA GLY A 399 1.01 10.77 -0.15
C GLY A 399 1.06 9.35 -0.71
N LEU A 400 -0.07 8.65 -0.67
CA LEU A 400 -0.22 7.28 -1.16
C LEU A 400 0.11 7.19 -2.65
N ARG A 401 0.89 6.17 -2.99
CA ARG A 401 1.22 5.86 -4.38
C ARG A 401 0.67 4.50 -4.75
N PHE A 402 -0.27 4.49 -5.67
CA PHE A 402 -0.76 3.28 -6.31
C PHE A 402 -0.05 3.06 -7.64
N VAL A 403 0.22 1.80 -7.96
CA VAL A 403 0.93 1.39 -9.18
C VAL A 403 0.16 0.26 -9.84
N ARG A 404 -0.15 0.40 -11.12
CA ARG A 404 -0.73 -0.66 -11.94
C ARG A 404 0.37 -1.65 -12.38
N ASN A 405 0.21 -2.92 -12.05
CA ASN A 405 1.18 -3.98 -12.35
C ASN A 405 0.84 -4.70 -13.67
N ASN A 406 1.12 -4.05 -14.79
CA ASN A 406 0.88 -4.66 -16.11
C ASN A 406 1.88 -5.77 -16.45
N ALA A 407 3.08 -5.76 -15.86
CA ALA A 407 4.06 -6.82 -16.02
C ALA A 407 3.68 -8.13 -15.29
N ARG A 408 2.62 -8.10 -14.45
CA ARG A 408 2.17 -9.27 -13.66
C ARG A 408 3.28 -9.94 -12.87
N VAL A 409 4.14 -9.16 -12.26
CA VAL A 409 5.23 -9.63 -11.41
C VAL A 409 4.84 -9.58 -9.94
N TYR A 410 5.49 -10.43 -9.14
CA TYR A 410 5.32 -10.45 -7.70
C TYR A 410 5.97 -9.23 -7.03
N ASN A 411 5.71 -9.03 -5.76
CA ASN A 411 6.38 -7.99 -4.97
C ASN A 411 6.65 -8.47 -3.54
N LEU A 412 7.75 -8.02 -2.98
CA LEU A 412 8.04 -8.17 -1.55
C LEU A 412 7.25 -7.13 -0.73
N THR A 413 7.48 -7.11 0.58
CA THR A 413 6.82 -6.22 1.56
C THR A 413 7.08 -4.72 1.34
N THR A 414 7.78 -4.33 0.29
CA THR A 414 7.98 -2.95 -0.13
C THR A 414 6.70 -2.30 -0.65
N PHE A 415 5.76 -3.13 -1.17
CA PHE A 415 4.42 -2.74 -1.55
C PHE A 415 3.40 -3.68 -0.90
N HIS A 416 2.21 -3.17 -0.63
CA HIS A 416 1.04 -4.01 -0.39
C HIS A 416 0.38 -4.38 -1.71
N CYS A 417 -0.22 -5.55 -1.74
CA CYS A 417 -0.97 -6.11 -2.86
C CYS A 417 -2.44 -5.68 -2.75
N VAL A 418 -3.02 -5.16 -3.82
CA VAL A 418 -4.44 -4.82 -3.92
C VAL A 418 -5.07 -5.76 -4.94
N TYR A 419 -5.95 -6.64 -4.48
CA TYR A 419 -6.68 -7.59 -5.30
C TYR A 419 -8.12 -7.09 -5.45
N ASN A 420 -8.52 -6.79 -6.68
CA ASN A 420 -9.90 -6.45 -7.01
C ASN A 420 -10.80 -7.67 -6.75
N ASN A 421 -11.99 -7.44 -6.18
CA ASN A 421 -12.97 -8.50 -5.91
C ASN A 421 -14.06 -8.63 -7.00
N GLY A 422 -13.91 -7.92 -8.12
CA GLY A 422 -14.82 -8.00 -9.27
C GLY A 422 -16.10 -7.17 -9.18
N VAL A 423 -16.29 -6.39 -8.12
CA VAL A 423 -17.46 -5.49 -7.99
C VAL A 423 -17.39 -4.32 -8.98
N ILE A 424 -16.19 -3.87 -9.29
CA ILE A 424 -15.91 -2.81 -10.27
C ILE A 424 -14.72 -3.24 -11.14
N ASP A 425 -14.67 -2.71 -12.36
CA ASP A 425 -13.53 -2.90 -13.25
C ASP A 425 -12.23 -2.41 -12.61
N THR A 426 -11.12 -3.16 -12.80
CA THR A 426 -9.82 -2.84 -12.19
C THR A 426 -9.26 -1.52 -12.70
N GLU A 427 -9.50 -1.17 -13.96
CA GLU A 427 -9.05 0.09 -14.53
C GLU A 427 -9.82 1.28 -13.96
N ILE A 428 -11.12 1.14 -13.71
CA ILE A 428 -11.92 2.16 -13.01
C ILE A 428 -11.40 2.33 -11.58
N LEU A 429 -11.17 1.22 -10.89
CA LEU A 429 -10.61 1.26 -9.54
C LEU A 429 -9.24 1.95 -9.53
N PHE A 430 -8.34 1.56 -10.42
CA PHE A 430 -7.01 2.16 -10.53
C PHE A 430 -7.08 3.65 -10.89
N ALA A 431 -7.91 4.03 -11.86
CA ALA A 431 -8.11 5.42 -12.26
C ALA A 431 -8.59 6.31 -11.09
N TYR A 432 -9.45 5.78 -10.22
CA TYR A 432 -9.83 6.45 -8.98
C TYR A 432 -8.65 6.53 -7.99
N LEU A 433 -7.95 5.42 -7.76
CA LEU A 433 -6.90 5.32 -6.74
C LEU A 433 -5.70 6.25 -6.99
N VAL A 434 -5.43 6.62 -8.24
CA VAL A 434 -4.34 7.56 -8.56
C VAL A 434 -4.69 9.03 -8.29
N THR A 435 -5.96 9.35 -8.06
CA THR A 435 -6.43 10.73 -7.83
C THR A 435 -6.05 11.28 -6.45
N ASN A 436 -6.07 12.59 -6.30
CA ASN A 436 -5.90 13.23 -4.99
C ASN A 436 -7.11 13.03 -4.10
N VAL A 437 -8.32 12.90 -4.67
CA VAL A 437 -9.55 12.54 -3.94
C VAL A 437 -9.35 11.24 -3.16
N ALA A 438 -8.86 10.18 -3.80
CA ALA A 438 -8.57 8.93 -3.12
C ALA A 438 -7.51 9.09 -2.02
N LYS A 439 -6.42 9.81 -2.31
CA LYS A 439 -5.33 10.06 -1.34
C LYS A 439 -5.83 10.84 -0.13
N GLU A 440 -6.62 11.89 -0.32
CA GLU A 440 -7.20 12.70 0.75
C GLU A 440 -8.07 11.86 1.68
N ILE A 441 -8.96 11.03 1.12
CA ILE A 441 -9.87 10.17 1.89
C ILE A 441 -9.09 9.10 2.67
N PHE A 442 -8.08 8.47 2.06
CA PHE A 442 -7.26 7.46 2.75
C PHE A 442 -6.42 8.06 3.88
N LEU A 443 -6.03 9.35 3.83
CA LEU A 443 -5.25 9.98 4.88
C LEU A 443 -5.95 9.97 6.24
N ASP A 444 -7.28 9.94 6.28
CA ASP A 444 -8.05 9.82 7.53
C ASP A 444 -7.75 8.51 8.27
N ASN A 445 -7.34 7.46 7.55
CA ASN A 445 -6.97 6.17 8.11
C ASN A 445 -5.44 5.92 8.18
N SER A 446 -4.63 6.93 7.89
CA SER A 446 -3.17 6.81 7.94
C SER A 446 -2.64 6.70 9.38
N ARG A 447 -1.44 6.12 9.49
CA ARG A 447 -0.61 6.21 10.70
C ARG A 447 0.49 7.22 10.44
N GLN A 448 0.57 8.22 11.28
CA GLN A 448 1.62 9.23 11.19
C GLN A 448 2.83 8.79 12.01
N TYR A 449 4.00 8.95 11.41
CA TYR A 449 5.30 8.80 12.04
C TYR A 449 6.02 10.15 11.96
N GLY A 450 7.00 10.36 12.79
CA GLY A 450 7.78 11.60 12.78
C GLY A 450 8.33 11.99 11.41
N ASN A 451 8.58 13.27 11.15
CA ASN A 451 9.05 13.85 9.88
C ASN A 451 8.07 13.69 8.70
N GLY A 452 6.77 13.73 8.96
CA GLY A 452 5.74 13.67 7.89
C GLY A 452 5.67 12.31 7.17
N LEU A 453 6.30 11.26 7.70
CA LEU A 453 6.23 9.94 7.13
C LEU A 453 4.87 9.30 7.44
N VAL A 454 4.09 9.05 6.41
CA VAL A 454 2.81 8.38 6.49
C VAL A 454 2.98 6.91 6.17
N LYS A 455 2.45 6.04 7.02
CA LYS A 455 2.43 4.59 6.82
C LYS A 455 1.00 4.08 6.80
N PHE A 456 0.75 3.09 5.94
CA PHE A 456 -0.49 2.33 5.91
C PHE A 456 -0.17 0.85 6.10
N GLU A 457 -0.89 0.19 6.99
CA GLU A 457 -0.94 -1.27 7.06
C GLU A 457 -2.12 -1.78 6.20
N PRO A 458 -2.13 -3.04 5.76
CA PRO A 458 -3.23 -3.57 4.96
C PRO A 458 -4.61 -3.34 5.57
N ASN A 459 -4.75 -3.49 6.90
CA ASN A 459 -6.02 -3.25 7.59
C ASN A 459 -6.44 -1.79 7.58
N ASP A 460 -5.49 -0.84 7.57
CA ASP A 460 -5.80 0.58 7.49
C ASP A 460 -6.43 0.93 6.15
N LEU A 461 -5.96 0.29 5.07
CA LEU A 461 -6.52 0.41 3.73
C LEU A 461 -7.86 -0.33 3.61
N ASN A 462 -7.94 -1.59 4.04
CA ASN A 462 -9.18 -2.38 3.95
C ASN A 462 -10.35 -1.73 4.69
N LYS A 463 -10.11 -1.13 5.86
CA LYS A 463 -11.10 -0.40 6.66
C LYS A 463 -11.25 1.06 6.24
N GLY A 464 -10.32 1.59 5.45
CA GLY A 464 -10.33 2.95 4.94
C GLY A 464 -11.51 3.18 4.01
N ASN A 465 -12.07 4.38 4.04
CA ASN A 465 -13.15 4.74 3.16
C ASN A 465 -12.63 5.12 1.77
N ILE A 466 -13.46 4.88 0.79
CA ILE A 466 -13.37 5.43 -0.56
C ILE A 466 -14.76 5.86 -1.02
N VAL A 467 -14.86 6.59 -2.12
CA VAL A 467 -16.16 6.89 -2.74
C VAL A 467 -16.79 5.62 -3.29
N ASP A 468 -18.11 5.53 -3.26
CA ASP A 468 -18.82 4.36 -3.79
C ASP A 468 -18.83 4.38 -5.33
N LEU A 469 -17.89 3.66 -5.94
CA LEU A 469 -17.75 3.58 -7.40
C LEU A 469 -18.92 2.88 -8.12
N ARG A 470 -19.83 2.21 -7.38
CA ARG A 470 -21.07 1.64 -7.95
C ARG A 470 -22.05 2.72 -8.38
N GLU A 471 -21.93 3.92 -7.80
CA GLU A 471 -22.74 5.08 -8.12
C GLU A 471 -22.40 5.76 -9.46
N LEU A 472 -21.36 5.29 -10.13
CA LEU A 472 -21.03 5.75 -11.48
C LEU A 472 -22.02 5.17 -12.49
N THR A 473 -22.56 6.01 -13.35
CA THR A 473 -23.39 5.57 -14.48
C THR A 473 -22.56 4.83 -15.52
N THR A 474 -23.19 4.20 -16.48
CA THR A 474 -22.51 3.50 -17.58
C THR A 474 -21.63 4.48 -18.38
N GLU A 475 -22.15 5.67 -18.67
CA GLU A 475 -21.43 6.72 -19.40
C GLU A 475 -20.25 7.27 -18.60
N GLU A 476 -20.41 7.45 -17.27
CA GLU A 476 -19.35 7.88 -16.38
C GLU A 476 -18.24 6.83 -16.28
N LYS A 477 -18.60 5.54 -16.21
CA LYS A 477 -17.63 4.43 -16.26
C LYS A 477 -16.85 4.42 -17.56
N ALA A 478 -17.55 4.55 -18.70
CA ALA A 478 -16.90 4.63 -20.01
C ALA A 478 -15.93 5.83 -20.10
N PHE A 479 -16.31 6.97 -19.55
CA PHE A 479 -15.45 8.15 -19.46
C PHE A 479 -14.17 7.85 -18.64
N VAL A 480 -14.30 7.28 -17.43
CA VAL A 480 -13.18 6.94 -16.56
C VAL A 480 -12.23 5.95 -17.25
N LEU A 481 -12.77 4.93 -17.90
CA LEU A 481 -12.00 3.96 -18.66
C LEU A 481 -11.21 4.60 -19.80
N ARG A 482 -11.82 5.55 -20.52
CA ARG A 482 -11.13 6.30 -21.58
C ARG A 482 -9.96 7.13 -21.05
N VAL A 483 -10.11 7.73 -19.86
CA VAL A 483 -8.99 8.44 -19.23
C VAL A 483 -7.93 7.46 -18.73
N SER A 484 -8.32 6.30 -18.20
CA SER A 484 -7.38 5.24 -17.82
C SER A 484 -6.54 4.79 -19.00
N ASP A 485 -7.15 4.66 -20.18
CA ASP A 485 -6.42 4.31 -21.42
C ASP A 485 -5.34 5.33 -21.76
N ILE A 486 -5.59 6.63 -21.53
CA ILE A 486 -4.56 7.67 -21.67
C ILE A 486 -3.40 7.45 -20.71
N LEU A 487 -3.67 7.03 -19.46
CA LEU A 487 -2.62 6.74 -18.49
C LEU A 487 -1.71 5.60 -18.97
N HIS A 488 -2.26 4.61 -19.65
CA HIS A 488 -1.50 3.48 -20.16
C HIS A 488 -0.65 3.79 -21.39
N HIS A 489 -1.16 4.63 -22.30
CA HIS A 489 -0.54 4.82 -23.61
C HIS A 489 0.25 6.14 -23.75
N TYR A 490 -0.02 7.13 -22.91
CA TYR A 490 0.55 8.47 -23.05
C TYR A 490 1.20 8.97 -21.76
N GLY A 491 2.24 8.28 -21.29
CA GLY A 491 2.91 8.57 -20.02
C GLY A 491 3.28 10.04 -19.78
N SER A 492 3.54 10.81 -20.84
CA SER A 492 3.80 12.25 -20.77
C SER A 492 2.55 13.08 -20.40
N LEU A 493 1.35 12.51 -20.51
CA LEU A 493 0.06 13.16 -20.20
C LEU A 493 -0.53 12.72 -18.85
N ASN A 494 0.17 11.85 -18.12
CA ASN A 494 -0.37 11.25 -16.89
C ASN A 494 -0.82 12.31 -15.88
N SER A 495 -0.06 13.39 -15.68
CA SER A 495 -0.41 14.44 -14.71
C SER A 495 -1.71 15.16 -15.08
N GLN A 496 -1.91 15.45 -16.37
CA GLN A 496 -3.12 16.09 -16.87
C GLN A 496 -4.33 15.16 -16.82
N ALA A 497 -4.16 13.90 -17.21
CA ALA A 497 -5.19 12.88 -17.14
C ALA A 497 -5.64 12.64 -15.69
N ILE A 498 -4.70 12.52 -14.74
CA ILE A 498 -5.01 12.41 -13.31
C ILE A 498 -5.74 13.66 -12.80
N SER A 499 -5.35 14.86 -13.24
CA SER A 499 -6.04 16.09 -12.86
C SER A 499 -7.50 16.12 -13.35
N ILE A 500 -7.78 15.58 -14.54
CA ILE A 500 -9.15 15.48 -15.07
C ILE A 500 -9.96 14.46 -14.24
N LEU A 501 -9.37 13.31 -13.90
CA LEU A 501 -10.01 12.32 -13.02
C LEU A 501 -10.26 12.89 -11.62
N ASP A 502 -9.31 13.62 -11.08
CA ASP A 502 -9.44 14.23 -9.75
C ASP A 502 -10.61 15.21 -9.69
N ASP A 503 -10.69 16.10 -10.66
CA ASP A 503 -11.78 17.08 -10.80
C ASP A 503 -13.13 16.37 -11.02
N PHE A 504 -13.18 15.33 -11.85
CA PHE A 504 -14.36 14.51 -12.10
C PHE A 504 -14.87 13.85 -10.80
N PHE A 505 -14.03 13.09 -10.09
CA PHE A 505 -14.43 12.40 -8.87
C PHE A 505 -14.78 13.40 -7.76
N ARG A 506 -14.01 14.48 -7.62
CA ARG A 506 -14.32 15.54 -6.67
C ARG A 506 -15.70 16.14 -6.93
N THR A 507 -15.99 16.53 -8.16
CA THR A 507 -17.29 17.11 -8.52
C THR A 507 -18.42 16.11 -8.32
N LYS A 508 -18.27 14.87 -8.77
CA LYS A 508 -19.28 13.81 -8.62
C LYS A 508 -19.67 13.59 -7.16
N TYR A 509 -18.69 13.48 -6.27
CA TYR A 509 -18.94 13.09 -4.88
C TYR A 509 -19.06 14.26 -3.90
N THR A 510 -18.94 15.50 -4.36
CA THR A 510 -19.25 16.70 -3.55
C THR A 510 -20.51 17.40 -4.03
N LYS A 511 -20.69 17.55 -5.35
CA LYS A 511 -21.79 18.32 -5.96
C LYS A 511 -22.89 17.42 -6.55
N GLY A 512 -22.56 16.18 -6.90
CA GLY A 512 -23.50 15.18 -7.44
C GLY A 512 -23.79 15.25 -8.94
N ALA A 513 -23.80 16.42 -9.54
CA ALA A 513 -24.07 16.62 -10.97
C ALA A 513 -22.78 16.77 -11.76
N ILE A 514 -22.67 16.06 -12.90
CA ILE A 514 -21.50 16.08 -13.79
C ILE A 514 -21.94 16.44 -15.20
N ASP A 515 -21.23 17.38 -15.81
CA ASP A 515 -21.31 17.65 -17.24
C ASP A 515 -20.26 16.82 -18.01
N LEU A 516 -20.65 15.59 -18.38
CA LEU A 516 -19.76 14.66 -19.09
C LEU A 516 -19.30 15.18 -20.45
N VAL A 517 -20.07 16.05 -21.12
CA VAL A 517 -19.67 16.61 -22.41
C VAL A 517 -18.43 17.49 -22.22
N SER A 518 -18.46 18.38 -21.22
CA SER A 518 -17.32 19.23 -20.91
C SER A 518 -16.06 18.42 -20.56
N TYR A 519 -16.20 17.33 -19.80
CA TYR A 519 -15.08 16.45 -19.46
C TYR A 519 -14.55 15.70 -20.69
N SER A 520 -15.42 15.23 -21.56
CA SER A 520 -15.02 14.57 -22.82
C SER A 520 -14.28 15.50 -23.73
N ASP A 521 -14.70 16.75 -23.87
CA ASP A 521 -14.02 17.78 -24.66
C ASP A 521 -12.61 18.10 -24.12
N ARG A 522 -12.45 18.08 -22.79
CA ARG A 522 -11.12 18.26 -22.16
C ARG A 522 -10.15 17.14 -22.53
N ILE A 523 -10.63 15.91 -22.61
CA ILE A 523 -9.82 14.76 -23.01
C ILE A 523 -9.46 14.83 -24.49
N GLU A 524 -10.41 15.15 -25.36
CA GLU A 524 -10.13 15.31 -26.80
C GLU A 524 -9.04 16.34 -27.06
N ARG A 525 -9.11 17.49 -26.38
CA ARG A 525 -8.05 18.52 -26.45
C ARG A 525 -6.73 17.96 -25.97
N LEU A 526 -6.72 17.27 -24.82
CA LEU A 526 -5.50 16.69 -24.25
C LEU A 526 -4.81 15.71 -25.22
N ILE A 527 -5.59 14.82 -25.84
CA ILE A 527 -5.06 13.88 -26.84
C ILE A 527 -4.56 14.61 -28.09
N SER A 528 -5.32 15.61 -28.57
CA SER A 528 -4.97 16.35 -29.79
C SER A 528 -3.68 17.18 -29.65
N GLU A 529 -3.37 17.61 -28.44
CA GLU A 529 -2.17 18.38 -28.09
C GLU A 529 -0.96 17.50 -27.74
N ALA A 530 -1.14 16.18 -27.65
CA ALA A 530 -0.07 15.26 -27.28
C ALA A 530 1.11 15.35 -28.25
N PRO A 531 2.36 15.45 -27.76
CA PRO A 531 3.56 15.56 -28.61
C PRO A 531 3.68 14.43 -29.63
N ILE A 532 3.21 13.21 -29.28
CA ILE A 532 3.22 12.05 -30.16
C ILE A 532 2.21 12.23 -31.30
N VAL A 533 1.01 12.70 -31.02
CA VAL A 533 -0.02 12.97 -32.02
C VAL A 533 0.41 14.11 -32.94
N LYS A 534 1.04 15.14 -32.38
CA LYS A 534 1.58 16.25 -33.13
C LYS A 534 2.72 15.82 -34.08
N LYS A 535 3.65 14.98 -33.58
CA LYS A 535 4.73 14.40 -34.43
C LYS A 535 4.18 13.47 -35.51
N LEU A 536 3.13 12.71 -35.22
CA LEU A 536 2.47 11.85 -36.23
C LEU A 536 1.79 12.70 -37.31
N LYS A 537 1.06 13.78 -36.93
CA LYS A 537 0.46 14.71 -37.86
C LYS A 537 1.54 15.38 -38.72
N GLU A 538 2.64 15.87 -38.12
CA GLU A 538 3.77 16.47 -38.84
C GLU A 538 4.47 15.47 -39.78
N LYS A 539 4.64 14.20 -39.37
CA LYS A 539 5.17 13.13 -40.24
C LYS A 539 4.23 12.80 -41.39
N THR A 540 2.92 12.79 -41.14
CA THR A 540 1.90 12.52 -42.16
C THR A 540 1.85 13.68 -43.17
N GLU A 541 1.98 14.95 -42.72
CA GLU A 541 2.05 16.14 -43.63
C GLU A 541 3.34 16.14 -44.41
N ARG A 542 4.51 15.85 -43.80
CA ARG A 542 5.78 15.72 -44.52
C ARG A 542 5.78 14.55 -45.51
N ALA A 543 5.13 13.45 -45.18
CA ALA A 543 4.99 12.34 -46.12
C ALA A 543 4.06 12.67 -47.29
N LYS A 544 3.05 13.50 -47.09
CA LYS A 544 2.25 14.09 -48.20
C LYS A 544 3.04 14.97 -49.09
N GLN A 545 4.03 15.75 -48.57
CA GLN A 545 4.90 16.60 -49.36
C GLN A 545 6.01 15.89 -50.13
N LEU A 546 6.31 14.61 -49.80
CA LEU A 546 7.42 13.85 -50.34
C LEU A 546 7.02 12.81 -51.42
N ASN A 547 5.91 12.94 -52.11
CA ASN A 547 5.46 12.02 -53.18
C ASN A 547 5.69 10.50 -52.92
N PHE A 548 5.98 10.12 -51.71
CA PHE A 548 6.19 8.72 -51.30
C PHE A 548 4.85 8.00 -51.11
N LEU A 549 3.75 8.77 -51.09
CA LEU A 549 2.40 8.26 -50.95
C LEU A 549 1.75 7.79 -52.26
N ASP A 550 2.27 8.11 -53.41
CA ASP A 550 1.72 7.62 -54.69
C ASP A 550 1.76 6.12 -54.81
N LEU A 551 2.58 5.42 -54.00
CA LEU A 551 2.56 3.97 -53.87
C LEU A 551 1.42 3.42 -53.00
N PHE A 552 0.84 4.31 -52.14
CA PHE A 552 -0.21 3.94 -51.20
C PHE A 552 -1.54 4.62 -51.48
N ASP A 553 -1.63 5.63 -52.36
CA ASP A 553 -2.89 6.29 -52.75
C ASP A 553 -3.85 5.37 -53.53
N GLN A 554 -3.44 4.17 -53.92
CA GLN A 554 -4.32 3.16 -54.43
C GLN A 554 -5.18 2.44 -53.36
N TYR A 555 -5.02 2.84 -52.10
CA TYR A 555 -5.68 2.19 -50.98
C TYR A 555 -6.61 3.17 -50.27
N GLU A 556 -7.93 3.03 -50.52
CA GLU A 556 -8.95 3.69 -49.70
C GLU A 556 -8.88 3.19 -48.26
N PHE A 557 -8.72 4.12 -47.30
CA PHE A 557 -8.71 3.81 -45.87
C PHE A 557 -10.13 3.99 -45.33
N GLU A 558 -10.68 2.91 -44.76
CA GLU A 558 -11.89 2.99 -43.98
C GLU A 558 -11.62 3.29 -42.49
N PRO A 559 -12.56 3.95 -41.80
CA PRO A 559 -12.37 4.26 -40.38
C PRO A 559 -12.27 3.00 -39.53
N ILE A 560 -11.21 2.93 -38.73
CA ILE A 560 -10.99 1.82 -37.81
C ILE A 560 -11.41 2.25 -36.41
N THR A 561 -12.39 1.57 -35.85
CA THR A 561 -12.77 1.68 -34.45
C THR A 561 -11.85 0.77 -33.62
N GLN A 562 -11.18 1.32 -32.63
CA GLN A 562 -10.33 0.56 -31.72
C GLN A 562 -11.09 0.20 -30.46
N ASN A 563 -11.09 -1.08 -30.13
CA ASN A 563 -11.63 -1.60 -28.88
C ASN A 563 -10.68 -2.61 -28.30
N TYR A 564 -10.35 -2.45 -27.04
CA TYR A 564 -9.50 -3.36 -26.31
C TYR A 564 -10.20 -4.00 -25.15
N LEU A 565 -9.76 -5.17 -24.87
CA LEU A 565 -10.10 -5.93 -23.70
C LEU A 565 -8.86 -6.23 -22.89
N VAL A 566 -8.91 -5.94 -21.64
CA VAL A 566 -7.91 -6.34 -20.67
C VAL A 566 -8.42 -7.53 -19.90
N CYS A 567 -7.63 -8.61 -19.88
CA CYS A 567 -7.95 -9.77 -19.09
C CYS A 567 -7.17 -9.71 -17.78
N GLU A 568 -7.87 -9.57 -16.68
CA GLU A 568 -7.37 -9.86 -15.35
C GLU A 568 -8.07 -11.11 -14.85
N ASP A 569 -7.33 -12.08 -14.34
CA ASP A 569 -7.85 -13.35 -13.81
C ASP A 569 -8.62 -14.23 -14.82
N GLY A 570 -8.35 -14.07 -16.11
CA GLY A 570 -8.99 -14.87 -17.17
C GLY A 570 -10.41 -14.41 -17.53
N ILE A 571 -10.88 -13.29 -16.98
CA ILE A 571 -12.15 -12.65 -17.32
C ILE A 571 -11.87 -11.45 -18.22
N ILE A 572 -12.61 -11.34 -19.30
CA ILE A 572 -12.48 -10.27 -20.28
C ILE A 572 -13.66 -9.32 -20.12
N ASP A 573 -13.38 -8.07 -19.74
CA ASP A 573 -14.39 -7.02 -19.67
C ASP A 573 -14.57 -6.31 -21.00
N HIS A 574 -15.83 -5.96 -21.31
CA HIS A 574 -16.20 -5.31 -22.55
C HIS A 574 -15.97 -3.81 -22.52
N TYR A 575 -15.28 -3.30 -23.53
CA TYR A 575 -15.21 -1.89 -23.84
C TYR A 575 -16.21 -1.55 -24.95
N PRO A 576 -17.25 -0.74 -24.70
CA PRO A 576 -18.09 -0.28 -25.80
C PRO A 576 -17.33 0.74 -26.64
N ALA A 577 -17.25 0.47 -27.93
CA ALA A 577 -16.73 1.44 -28.87
C ALA A 577 -17.65 2.63 -28.98
N GLN A 578 -17.17 3.77 -28.57
CA GLN A 578 -17.74 5.04 -29.03
C GLN A 578 -16.60 5.90 -29.56
N HIS A 579 -16.71 6.21 -30.81
CA HIS A 579 -15.99 7.15 -31.66
C HIS A 579 -15.12 6.55 -32.75
N HIS A 580 -15.55 6.85 -33.97
CA HIS A 580 -14.85 6.57 -35.19
C HIS A 580 -13.64 7.49 -35.31
N SER A 581 -12.44 6.98 -35.10
CA SER A 581 -11.21 7.65 -35.51
C SER A 581 -10.68 6.96 -36.76
N TYR A 582 -10.49 7.72 -37.82
CA TYR A 582 -9.85 7.26 -39.04
C TYR A 582 -8.34 7.13 -38.79
N LEU A 583 -7.88 5.95 -38.41
CA LEU A 583 -6.45 5.66 -38.33
C LEU A 583 -6.05 4.76 -39.51
N PRO A 584 -4.98 5.10 -40.24
CA PRO A 584 -4.44 4.22 -41.25
C PRO A 584 -3.95 2.90 -40.61
N ILE A 585 -3.90 1.81 -41.40
CA ILE A 585 -3.38 0.53 -40.94
C ILE A 585 -1.99 0.73 -40.33
N ASP A 586 -1.84 0.43 -39.05
CA ASP A 586 -0.56 0.55 -38.35
C ASP A 586 0.24 -0.75 -38.53
N PHE A 587 1.19 -0.72 -39.45
CA PHE A 587 2.04 -1.86 -39.77
C PHE A 587 3.02 -2.24 -38.63
N SER A 588 3.13 -1.45 -37.58
CA SER A 588 3.95 -1.75 -36.41
C SER A 588 3.23 -2.55 -35.34
N LYS A 589 1.91 -2.66 -35.46
CA LYS A 589 1.07 -3.35 -34.47
C LYS A 589 1.10 -4.85 -34.62
N ASN A 590 0.90 -5.53 -33.51
CA ASN A 590 0.93 -6.97 -33.45
C ASN A 590 -0.28 -7.60 -34.17
N LEU A 591 0.02 -8.69 -34.87
CA LEU A 591 -0.90 -9.46 -35.63
C LEU A 591 -0.92 -10.88 -35.08
N ILE A 592 -2.08 -11.46 -34.87
CA ILE A 592 -2.20 -12.89 -34.62
C ILE A 592 -2.55 -13.62 -35.91
N ILE A 593 -1.80 -14.65 -36.19
CA ILE A 593 -2.07 -15.54 -37.34
C ILE A 593 -2.55 -16.86 -36.77
N CYS A 594 -3.76 -17.24 -37.17
CA CYS A 594 -4.30 -18.54 -36.84
C CYS A 594 -4.24 -19.48 -38.05
N ASN A 595 -3.61 -20.64 -37.84
CA ASN A 595 -3.62 -21.70 -38.84
C ASN A 595 -5.03 -22.32 -38.89
N VAL A 596 -5.75 -22.06 -39.97
CA VAL A 596 -7.13 -22.51 -40.17
C VAL A 596 -7.18 -23.55 -41.27
N LYS A 597 -7.73 -24.71 -40.98
CA LYS A 597 -8.12 -25.65 -42.06
C LYS A 597 -9.29 -25.02 -42.82
N LYS A 598 -9.32 -25.23 -44.13
CA LYS A 598 -10.36 -24.64 -45.01
C LYS A 598 -11.78 -24.89 -44.46
N ASP A 599 -12.03 -26.12 -44.03
CA ASP A 599 -13.32 -26.54 -43.50
C ASP A 599 -13.63 -25.91 -42.10
N ASN A 600 -12.60 -25.59 -41.33
CA ASN A 600 -12.75 -24.95 -40.00
C ASN A 600 -13.03 -23.46 -40.08
N TRP A 601 -12.63 -22.76 -41.15
CA TRP A 601 -12.93 -21.35 -41.30
C TRP A 601 -14.45 -21.12 -41.44
N GLU A 602 -15.10 -21.95 -42.27
CA GLU A 602 -16.55 -21.94 -42.46
C GLU A 602 -17.32 -22.41 -41.22
N GLN A 603 -16.72 -23.31 -40.45
CA GLN A 603 -17.32 -23.89 -39.24
C GLN A 603 -17.21 -22.99 -38.01
N TYR A 604 -16.09 -22.27 -37.83
CA TYR A 604 -15.82 -21.51 -36.62
C TYR A 604 -15.91 -19.98 -36.78
N PHE A 605 -16.23 -19.52 -37.99
CA PHE A 605 -16.53 -18.11 -38.25
C PHE A 605 -18.04 -17.89 -38.38
N ASP A 606 -18.63 -17.19 -37.41
CA ASP A 606 -20.02 -16.76 -37.49
C ASP A 606 -20.09 -15.45 -38.29
N GLN A 607 -20.47 -15.57 -39.58
CA GLN A 607 -20.54 -14.41 -40.47
C GLN A 607 -21.60 -13.39 -40.05
N SER A 608 -22.67 -13.82 -39.39
CA SER A 608 -23.74 -12.90 -38.93
C SER A 608 -23.32 -12.09 -37.69
N ALA A 609 -22.60 -12.73 -36.79
CA ALA A 609 -22.09 -12.08 -35.56
C ALA A 609 -20.67 -11.54 -35.73
N LYS A 610 -19.99 -11.80 -36.85
CA LYS A 610 -18.57 -11.45 -37.10
C LYS A 610 -17.64 -12.01 -36.03
N ILE A 611 -17.91 -13.21 -35.53
CA ILE A 611 -17.19 -13.87 -34.45
C ILE A 611 -16.41 -15.07 -34.95
N TYR A 612 -15.14 -15.15 -34.61
CA TYR A 612 -14.29 -16.31 -34.89
C TYR A 612 -13.92 -17.02 -33.60
N TYR A 613 -14.17 -18.32 -33.55
CA TYR A 613 -13.80 -19.18 -32.42
C TYR A 613 -12.54 -19.98 -32.79
N THR A 614 -11.50 -19.90 -31.96
CA THR A 614 -10.27 -20.65 -32.20
C THR A 614 -10.48 -22.15 -32.02
N GLY A 615 -9.86 -22.96 -32.93
CA GLY A 615 -10.01 -24.41 -32.91
C GLY A 615 -9.26 -25.16 -31.82
N LYS A 616 -8.42 -24.48 -30.99
CA LYS A 616 -7.60 -25.11 -29.95
C LYS A 616 -7.59 -24.25 -28.69
N ARG A 617 -7.25 -24.89 -27.55
CA ARG A 617 -7.06 -24.22 -26.28
C ARG A 617 -6.04 -23.08 -26.40
N PHE A 618 -6.31 -22.00 -25.72
CA PHE A 618 -5.49 -20.80 -25.70
C PHE A 618 -4.12 -21.07 -25.05
N PRO A 619 -3.00 -20.76 -25.73
CA PRO A 619 -1.70 -20.83 -25.10
C PRO A 619 -1.54 -19.64 -24.10
N SER A 620 -1.10 -19.95 -22.89
CA SER A 620 -0.91 -18.96 -21.79
C SER A 620 0.10 -17.83 -22.07
N THR A 621 0.78 -17.90 -23.22
CA THR A 621 1.87 -16.97 -23.60
C THR A 621 1.44 -15.83 -24.50
N VAL A 622 0.22 -15.82 -25.03
CA VAL A 622 -0.24 -14.73 -25.92
C VAL A 622 -0.79 -13.58 -25.09
N ALA A 623 -0.17 -12.41 -25.21
CA ALA A 623 -0.63 -11.20 -24.57
C ALA A 623 -1.82 -10.61 -25.34
N LEU A 624 -3.05 -10.86 -24.89
CA LEU A 624 -4.30 -10.43 -25.54
C LEU A 624 -4.35 -8.92 -25.75
N ASN A 625 -3.81 -8.15 -24.85
CA ASN A 625 -3.76 -6.69 -24.90
C ASN A 625 -2.81 -6.12 -25.97
N LYS A 626 -2.05 -6.97 -26.64
CA LYS A 626 -1.15 -6.57 -27.74
C LYS A 626 -1.70 -6.94 -29.12
N LEU A 627 -2.83 -7.63 -29.19
CA LEU A 627 -3.41 -8.10 -30.44
C LEU A 627 -4.28 -7.01 -31.08
N TYR A 628 -3.92 -6.59 -32.29
CA TYR A 628 -4.66 -5.60 -33.08
C TYR A 628 -5.32 -6.22 -34.30
N TYR A 629 -4.60 -7.09 -34.99
CA TYR A 629 -5.04 -7.66 -36.24
C TYR A 629 -5.11 -9.17 -36.14
N PHE A 630 -6.03 -9.71 -36.90
CA PHE A 630 -6.21 -11.14 -37.10
C PHE A 630 -6.08 -11.47 -38.59
N MET A 631 -5.34 -12.52 -38.90
CA MET A 631 -5.18 -13.00 -40.25
C MET A 631 -5.32 -14.52 -40.29
N PRO A 632 -6.34 -15.06 -40.98
CA PRO A 632 -6.46 -16.51 -41.16
C PRO A 632 -5.39 -17.00 -42.10
N TYR A 633 -4.58 -17.96 -41.66
CA TYR A 633 -3.67 -18.72 -42.52
C TYR A 633 -4.37 -20.00 -42.97
N ILE A 634 -4.77 -20.06 -44.24
CA ILE A 634 -5.39 -21.28 -44.82
C ILE A 634 -4.28 -22.25 -45.19
N LYS A 635 -4.26 -23.42 -44.54
CA LYS A 635 -3.25 -24.46 -44.78
C LYS A 635 -3.11 -24.79 -46.26
N ARG A 636 -1.87 -24.76 -46.80
CA ARG A 636 -1.49 -24.96 -48.19
C ARG A 636 -1.91 -23.84 -49.18
N LYS A 637 -2.58 -22.79 -48.73
CA LYS A 637 -2.93 -21.62 -49.55
C LYS A 637 -2.15 -20.39 -49.12
N GLY A 638 -2.04 -20.13 -47.82
CA GLY A 638 -1.38 -18.95 -47.28
C GLY A 638 -2.34 -17.94 -46.69
N ILE A 639 -1.95 -16.66 -46.69
CA ILE A 639 -2.70 -15.53 -46.16
C ILE A 639 -3.27 -14.68 -47.31
N ARG A 640 -4.40 -14.03 -47.08
CA ARG A 640 -5.00 -13.08 -48.03
C ARG A 640 -5.70 -11.91 -47.36
N ASP A 641 -6.52 -12.18 -46.34
CA ASP A 641 -7.48 -11.25 -45.76
C ASP A 641 -7.01 -10.78 -44.38
N LEU A 642 -7.14 -9.49 -44.14
CA LEU A 642 -6.80 -8.84 -42.87
C LEU A 642 -8.09 -8.44 -42.16
N TYR A 643 -8.19 -8.78 -40.89
CA TYR A 643 -9.29 -8.44 -40.02
C TYR A 643 -8.76 -7.62 -38.82
N LEU A 644 -9.54 -6.64 -38.37
CA LEU A 644 -9.34 -5.96 -37.11
C LEU A 644 -9.98 -6.78 -36.01
N ILE A 645 -9.27 -6.97 -34.90
CA ILE A 645 -9.86 -7.54 -33.68
C ILE A 645 -10.56 -6.43 -32.92
N LYS A 646 -11.86 -6.46 -32.86
CA LYS A 646 -12.67 -5.56 -32.05
C LYS A 646 -12.70 -5.98 -30.60
N ILE A 647 -12.87 -7.28 -30.39
CA ILE A 647 -12.99 -7.88 -29.07
C ILE A 647 -12.25 -9.22 -29.10
N ALA A 648 -11.37 -9.43 -28.12
CA ALA A 648 -10.78 -10.73 -27.83
C ALA A 648 -11.17 -11.16 -26.41
N ARG A 649 -11.78 -12.33 -26.28
CA ARG A 649 -12.24 -12.84 -24.96
C ARG A 649 -12.04 -14.34 -24.85
N LEU A 650 -11.99 -14.83 -23.65
CA LEU A 650 -12.17 -16.25 -23.39
C LEU A 650 -13.65 -16.56 -23.37
N GLY A 651 -14.04 -17.62 -24.03
CA GLY A 651 -15.40 -18.07 -24.08
C GLY A 651 -15.49 -19.57 -24.37
N THR A 652 -16.65 -20.14 -24.07
CA THR A 652 -16.97 -21.52 -24.47
C THR A 652 -17.49 -21.54 -25.90
N ARG A 653 -17.40 -22.66 -26.59
CA ARG A 653 -18.03 -22.84 -27.89
C ARG A 653 -19.53 -22.57 -27.81
N LYS A 654 -20.10 -22.01 -28.88
CA LYS A 654 -21.52 -21.71 -28.98
C LYS A 654 -22.33 -23.00 -28.86
N GLU A 655 -23.45 -22.95 -28.13
CA GLU A 655 -24.40 -24.07 -28.06
C GLU A 655 -24.77 -24.58 -29.46
N GLY A 656 -24.70 -25.89 -29.65
CA GLY A 656 -25.00 -26.52 -30.88
C GLY A 656 -23.81 -26.84 -31.79
N GLN A 657 -22.59 -26.47 -31.44
CA GLN A 657 -21.38 -26.93 -32.15
C GLN A 657 -20.88 -28.27 -31.58
N PRO A 658 -20.32 -29.16 -32.43
CA PRO A 658 -19.73 -30.40 -31.94
C PRO A 658 -18.60 -30.11 -30.98
N ASP A 659 -18.50 -30.87 -29.89
CA ASP A 659 -17.53 -30.71 -28.80
C ASP A 659 -17.81 -29.54 -27.81
N ASN A 660 -19.07 -29.30 -27.47
CA ASN A 660 -19.46 -28.29 -26.49
C ASN A 660 -19.16 -28.75 -25.05
N ASP A 661 -17.90 -28.69 -24.66
CA ASP A 661 -17.49 -28.88 -23.27
C ASP A 661 -17.55 -27.51 -22.55
N PRO A 662 -18.37 -27.33 -21.50
CA PRO A 662 -18.47 -26.08 -20.78
C PRO A 662 -17.17 -25.67 -20.08
N ASN A 663 -16.20 -26.60 -19.95
CA ASN A 663 -14.87 -26.32 -19.40
C ASN A 663 -13.80 -26.07 -20.48
N ASP A 664 -14.14 -26.18 -21.77
CA ASP A 664 -13.22 -25.94 -22.87
C ASP A 664 -13.23 -24.48 -23.30
N PHE A 665 -12.55 -23.64 -22.50
CA PHE A 665 -12.36 -22.24 -22.82
C PHE A 665 -11.51 -22.04 -24.05
N ARG A 666 -11.98 -21.20 -24.94
CA ARG A 666 -11.35 -20.88 -26.24
C ARG A 666 -11.21 -19.38 -26.39
N LEU A 667 -10.23 -18.97 -27.17
CA LEU A 667 -10.09 -17.58 -27.55
C LEU A 667 -11.15 -17.29 -28.63
N VAL A 668 -11.95 -16.27 -28.38
CA VAL A 668 -13.03 -15.80 -29.23
C VAL A 668 -12.70 -14.40 -29.69
N PHE A 669 -12.68 -14.18 -30.99
CA PHE A 669 -12.48 -12.88 -31.60
C PHE A 669 -13.78 -12.37 -32.22
N GLU A 670 -14.20 -11.18 -31.84
CA GLU A 670 -15.07 -10.36 -32.67
C GLU A 670 -14.20 -9.61 -33.65
N ILE A 671 -14.39 -9.86 -34.93
CA ILE A 671 -13.50 -9.35 -35.98
C ILE A 671 -14.27 -8.57 -37.02
N GLU A 672 -13.62 -7.55 -37.55
CA GLU A 672 -14.12 -6.78 -38.67
C GLU A 672 -13.18 -6.92 -39.85
N PHE A 673 -13.72 -7.17 -41.04
CA PHE A 673 -12.93 -7.24 -42.27
C PHE A 673 -12.35 -5.86 -42.55
N VAL A 674 -11.06 -5.75 -42.64
CA VAL A 674 -10.37 -4.52 -42.97
C VAL A 674 -10.10 -4.46 -44.44
N LYS A 675 -9.42 -5.47 -44.96
CA LYS A 675 -8.97 -5.46 -46.36
C LYS A 675 -8.52 -6.81 -46.87
N LYS A 676 -8.69 -7.02 -48.16
CA LYS A 676 -8.03 -8.04 -48.93
C LYS A 676 -6.61 -7.56 -49.25
N LEU A 677 -5.61 -8.13 -48.61
CA LEU A 677 -4.22 -7.68 -48.78
C LEU A 677 -3.60 -8.14 -50.11
N PHE A 678 -4.03 -9.27 -50.63
CA PHE A 678 -3.57 -9.86 -51.87
C PHE A 678 -4.73 -10.35 -52.72
N ASP A 679 -4.63 -10.24 -54.03
CA ASP A 679 -5.67 -10.72 -54.94
C ASP A 679 -5.90 -12.23 -54.79
N ASP A 680 -4.81 -13.00 -54.59
CA ASP A 680 -4.84 -14.43 -54.28
C ASP A 680 -4.11 -14.72 -53.00
N TYR A 681 -4.34 -15.91 -52.42
CA TYR A 681 -3.61 -16.40 -51.27
C TYR A 681 -2.10 -16.45 -51.54
N LYS A 682 -1.32 -15.80 -50.69
CA LYS A 682 0.14 -15.81 -50.75
C LYS A 682 0.72 -16.80 -49.77
N PRO A 683 1.57 -17.73 -50.17
CA PRO A 683 2.33 -18.58 -49.29
C PRO A 683 3.29 -17.67 -48.46
N VAL A 684 3.35 -17.92 -47.16
CA VAL A 684 4.28 -17.27 -46.25
C VAL A 684 5.06 -18.36 -45.52
N GLU A 685 6.37 -18.27 -45.57
CA GLU A 685 7.22 -19.13 -44.75
C GLU A 685 7.13 -18.60 -43.31
N LEU A 686 6.25 -19.20 -42.55
CA LEU A 686 6.18 -19.01 -41.11
C LEU A 686 6.65 -20.32 -40.49
N GLU A 687 7.57 -20.25 -39.53
CA GLU A 687 7.84 -21.36 -38.62
C GLU A 687 6.62 -21.60 -37.74
N ILE A 688 5.52 -22.07 -38.32
CA ILE A 688 4.25 -22.31 -37.65
C ILE A 688 4.28 -23.69 -37.03
N TRP A 689 4.94 -23.82 -35.91
CA TRP A 689 4.79 -25.00 -35.05
C TRP A 689 3.56 -24.92 -34.17
N HIS A 690 2.97 -23.73 -34.06
CA HIS A 690 1.80 -23.46 -33.22
C HIS A 690 0.65 -22.86 -34.03
N THR A 691 -0.56 -23.00 -33.51
CA THR A 691 -1.78 -22.46 -34.12
C THR A 691 -1.83 -20.92 -34.08
N PHE A 692 -0.97 -20.31 -33.32
CA PHE A 692 -0.88 -18.87 -33.09
C PHE A 692 0.55 -18.39 -33.24
N THR A 693 0.74 -17.31 -33.98
CA THR A 693 2.01 -16.61 -34.10
C THR A 693 1.74 -15.13 -33.83
N ASP A 694 2.40 -14.56 -32.81
CA ASP A 694 2.39 -13.14 -32.50
C ASP A 694 3.57 -12.47 -33.22
N THR A 695 3.27 -11.64 -34.20
CA THR A 695 4.28 -10.93 -34.99
C THR A 695 3.73 -9.63 -35.53
N SER A 696 4.59 -8.70 -35.94
CA SER A 696 4.12 -7.45 -36.54
C SER A 696 3.63 -7.68 -38.00
N LEU A 697 2.58 -6.96 -38.37
CA LEU A 697 2.06 -6.99 -39.75
C LEU A 697 3.15 -6.65 -40.80
N ARG A 698 4.06 -5.75 -40.47
CA ARG A 698 5.20 -5.38 -41.32
C ARG A 698 6.12 -6.57 -41.61
N SER A 699 6.44 -7.35 -40.59
CA SER A 699 7.28 -8.55 -40.72
C SER A 699 6.67 -9.58 -41.68
N ILE A 700 5.36 -9.81 -41.55
CA ILE A 700 4.63 -10.75 -42.43
C ILE A 700 4.60 -10.29 -43.87
N LEU A 701 4.31 -9.01 -44.10
CA LEU A 701 4.27 -8.46 -45.45
C LEU A 701 5.65 -8.47 -46.11
N SER A 702 6.71 -8.19 -45.40
CA SER A 702 8.08 -8.28 -45.90
C SER A 702 8.43 -9.69 -46.38
N ASN A 703 8.04 -10.69 -45.58
CA ASN A 703 8.27 -12.11 -45.94
C ASN A 703 7.40 -12.56 -47.13
N ALA A 704 6.15 -12.08 -47.19
CA ALA A 704 5.25 -12.42 -48.32
C ALA A 704 5.68 -11.81 -49.66
N ILE A 705 6.30 -10.62 -49.63
CA ILE A 705 6.79 -9.91 -50.83
C ILE A 705 8.15 -10.47 -51.25
N GLY A 706 8.99 -10.92 -50.33
CA GLY A 706 10.33 -11.46 -50.62
C GLY A 706 10.35 -12.84 -51.34
N THR A 707 9.25 -13.57 -51.33
CA THR A 707 9.13 -14.91 -51.99
C THR A 707 8.70 -14.86 -53.47
N SER A 708 8.57 -13.65 -54.03
CA SER A 708 8.34 -13.49 -55.48
C SER A 708 9.67 -13.25 -56.19
N LYS A 709 10.50 -14.31 -56.32
CA LYS A 709 11.50 -14.51 -57.37
C LYS A 709 11.15 -15.71 -58.17
#